data_93dd3fa43cddeb4564b8d81d1b4aec5c
#
_entry.id   93dd3fa43cddeb4564b8d81d1b4aec5c
#
_cell.length_a   1.000
_cell.length_b   1.000
_cell.length_c   1.000
_cell.angle_alpha   90.00
_cell.angle_beta   90.00
_cell.angle_gamma   90.00
#
_symmetry.space_group_name_H-M   'P 1'
#
loop_
_entity.id
_entity.type
_entity.pdbx_description
1 polymer ?
#
loop_
_entity_poly.entity_id
_entity_poly.type
_entity_poly.pdbx_seq_one_letter_code
_entity_poly.pdbx_strand_id
1 'polypeptide(L)'
;MKDVTICFYFRLLVGAPLGQNLQPGSNHSGALFKCPISTYDDDCIQVETDGRRDARGRYLFGDFDYGEDTGDEENALDPPGNDEIKTGQWLGVSVKSQKPGGVAMVCAHRYIQSQDLSKMHYGQGLCYLLNNALETTEVLQFCKGRPMDKLHQQYGFCQIGTSANFVGNEFAVVGAPGPYTWRGTMFGQVVVGDFLTKDKTVYHSPLNDDDVIEKYSYLGMSVGGGHFWNKSEYIYIAGAPRSKMIGQVYFFNKRQNSDIFNITLNITGEQFASSFGYEVLAVDVNNDGYDDLLVGAPFYYDDKNGGAVYVYYNIRKCKPDNCTWDDVLYGTHQSRFGFAMTSLGDINKDGYNDVAIGAPYEDDHGTVYVFLGSSQGLSKEPSQVIKYTDPETNMTTFGYSLSGGIDMDNNGYPDLLVGAYDSERILLLKTRPIIHIEIDIDGKEMKNINATRKGCPASRNSNYTCFSFRSCFTISGKLKKMEKFNVTYHISEEKKFVPRIWFPNPRNPHSKLSEKTKMVPVNSNKKQYCEKETVYIKPGVSDILSPIKFKVNYTLFDDAYHSPILNKTSVKFFEATFQKECGNDDICESFLVLKAGTNLKKNEEGIYMVNTISSEFILEAIVENHREPAYEAKLFVIYPKAMSYIAMLTDEDDPNNVKCSSYNSTLVICDVGNPFQGNKTAKIKLRFEFVKDTKEQLLDLKLFVNSTSTERSSKTKQRVMAILQKIAKFQIRGYVLNYKGFEWPEFKIFGVQK
;
A
#
# COMPACT_ATOMS: atom_id res chain seq x y z
N MET A 1 9.84 -24.17 14.96
CA MET A 1 8.66 -23.72 15.72
C MET A 1 7.54 -23.48 14.72
N LYS A 2 6.36 -24.04 14.90
CA LYS A 2 5.29 -23.88 13.89
C LYS A 2 4.19 -22.91 14.33
N ASP A 3 3.94 -22.82 15.63
CA ASP A 3 2.95 -21.90 16.17
C ASP A 3 3.41 -21.26 17.47
N VAL A 4 3.00 -20.01 17.67
CA VAL A 4 3.31 -19.21 18.84
C VAL A 4 2.03 -18.52 19.31
N THR A 5 1.87 -18.35 20.61
CA THR A 5 0.76 -17.60 21.17
C THR A 5 1.19 -16.89 22.45
N ILE A 6 0.51 -15.80 22.76
CA ILE A 6 0.72 -15.01 23.96
C ILE A 6 -0.22 -15.53 25.05
N CYS A 7 0.33 -15.85 26.21
CA CYS A 7 -0.43 -16.34 27.37
C CYS A 7 -0.17 -15.48 28.61
N PHE A 8 -0.89 -15.74 29.68
CA PHE A 8 -0.96 -14.97 30.91
C PHE A 8 0.35 -14.77 31.67
N TYR A 9 0.38 -13.75 32.52
CA TYR A 9 1.52 -13.39 33.37
C TYR A 9 2.83 -13.12 32.62
N PHE A 10 2.77 -12.41 31.47
CA PHE A 10 3.96 -12.04 30.70
C PHE A 10 4.81 -13.26 30.28
N ARG A 11 4.15 -14.32 29.84
CA ARG A 11 4.79 -15.54 29.31
C ARG A 11 4.36 -15.78 27.89
N LEU A 12 5.31 -16.20 27.07
CA LEU A 12 5.10 -16.63 25.71
C LEU A 12 4.99 -18.15 25.67
N LEU A 13 4.01 -18.69 24.94
CA LEU A 13 3.92 -20.11 24.66
C LEU A 13 4.42 -20.39 23.25
N VAL A 14 5.33 -21.34 23.15
CA VAL A 14 6.04 -21.67 21.92
C VAL A 14 5.96 -23.16 21.64
N GLY A 15 5.35 -23.50 20.51
CA GLY A 15 5.32 -24.86 20.00
C GLY A 15 6.59 -25.21 19.24
N ALA A 16 7.21 -26.32 19.59
CA ALA A 16 8.40 -26.86 18.94
C ALA A 16 8.12 -28.28 18.43
N PRO A 17 7.44 -28.47 17.29
CA PRO A 17 6.94 -29.79 16.84
C PRO A 17 8.03 -30.80 16.50
N LEU A 18 9.26 -30.39 16.27
CA LEU A 18 10.42 -31.26 16.08
C LEU A 18 11.29 -31.39 17.33
N GLY A 19 10.92 -30.67 18.40
CA GLY A 19 11.66 -30.73 19.68
C GLY A 19 11.52 -32.07 20.37
N GLN A 20 12.40 -32.30 21.37
CA GLN A 20 12.32 -33.46 22.24
C GLN A 20 11.35 -33.18 23.39
N ASN A 21 10.40 -34.08 23.63
CA ASN A 21 9.50 -34.02 24.78
C ASN A 21 10.19 -34.54 26.04
N LEU A 22 9.70 -34.15 27.23
CA LEU A 22 10.16 -34.66 28.51
C LEU A 22 9.78 -36.14 28.76
N GLN A 23 8.73 -36.63 28.07
CA GLN A 23 8.27 -38.01 28.22
C GLN A 23 9.35 -39.00 27.78
N PRO A 24 9.77 -39.93 28.64
CA PRO A 24 10.75 -40.95 28.28
C PRO A 24 10.22 -41.90 27.21
N GLY A 25 11.09 -42.48 26.38
CA GLY A 25 10.71 -43.46 25.36
C GLY A 25 10.05 -42.86 24.11
N SER A 26 10.05 -41.55 23.96
CA SER A 26 9.61 -40.84 22.75
C SER A 26 10.74 -40.01 22.15
N ASN A 27 10.89 -39.99 20.81
CA ASN A 27 11.91 -39.21 20.11
C ASN A 27 11.27 -38.21 19.19
N HIS A 28 11.78 -36.98 19.21
CA HIS A 28 11.26 -35.87 18.35
C HIS A 28 9.72 -35.79 18.35
N SER A 29 9.14 -35.93 19.55
CA SER A 29 7.69 -36.00 19.74
C SER A 29 7.04 -34.62 19.74
N GLY A 30 7.87 -33.57 19.74
CA GLY A 30 7.43 -32.18 19.84
C GLY A 30 7.30 -31.75 21.31
N ALA A 31 7.35 -30.45 21.54
CA ALA A 31 7.33 -29.85 22.85
C ALA A 31 6.60 -28.53 22.89
N LEU A 32 6.08 -28.18 24.07
CA LEU A 32 5.59 -26.85 24.40
C LEU A 32 6.58 -26.18 25.37
N PHE A 33 6.96 -24.95 25.04
CA PHE A 33 7.80 -24.15 25.91
C PHE A 33 7.04 -22.93 26.44
N LYS A 34 7.32 -22.54 27.66
CA LYS A 34 6.98 -21.27 28.27
C LYS A 34 8.24 -20.41 28.35
N CYS A 35 8.20 -19.24 27.73
CA CYS A 35 9.33 -18.31 27.67
C CYS A 35 8.98 -17.01 28.41
N PRO A 36 9.85 -16.53 29.32
CA PRO A 36 9.68 -15.21 29.93
C PRO A 36 9.99 -14.11 28.89
N ILE A 37 9.59 -12.88 29.20
CA ILE A 37 10.01 -11.72 28.41
C ILE A 37 11.38 -11.29 28.93
N SER A 38 12.43 -11.72 28.29
CA SER A 38 13.80 -11.42 28.66
C SER A 38 14.65 -11.12 27.43
N THR A 39 15.91 -10.79 27.63
CA THR A 39 16.93 -10.62 26.59
C THR A 39 17.85 -11.84 26.46
N TYR A 40 17.57 -12.91 27.20
CA TYR A 40 18.33 -14.16 27.14
C TYR A 40 17.73 -15.11 26.13
N ASP A 41 18.55 -15.80 25.36
CA ASP A 41 18.11 -16.64 24.23
C ASP A 41 17.69 -18.05 24.66
N ASP A 42 18.02 -18.52 25.90
CA ASP A 42 17.92 -19.89 26.36
C ASP A 42 17.14 -20.07 27.69
N ASP A 43 16.32 -19.09 28.07
CA ASP A 43 15.58 -19.08 29.33
C ASP A 43 14.16 -19.68 29.24
N CYS A 44 13.80 -20.27 28.09
CA CYS A 44 12.55 -20.98 27.90
C CYS A 44 12.55 -22.31 28.69
N ILE A 45 11.44 -22.56 29.38
CA ILE A 45 11.26 -23.79 30.16
C ILE A 45 10.21 -24.65 29.47
N GLN A 46 10.49 -25.93 29.29
CA GLN A 46 9.55 -26.88 28.72
C GLN A 46 8.38 -27.13 29.67
N VAL A 47 7.18 -27.24 29.14
CA VAL A 47 5.95 -27.56 29.85
C VAL A 47 5.73 -29.07 29.79
N GLU A 48 5.41 -29.66 30.90
CA GLU A 48 5.04 -31.09 30.98
C GLU A 48 3.63 -31.28 30.42
N THR A 49 3.55 -31.95 29.28
CA THR A 49 2.26 -32.19 28.58
C THR A 49 1.89 -33.65 28.53
N ASP A 50 2.88 -34.53 28.46
CA ASP A 50 2.75 -35.94 28.21
C ASP A 50 3.32 -36.76 29.37
N GLY A 51 2.78 -37.98 29.59
CA GLY A 51 3.38 -38.97 30.46
C GLY A 51 2.79 -39.06 31.85
N ARG A 52 1.95 -38.16 32.33
CA ARG A 52 1.24 -38.28 33.60
C ARG A 52 -0.04 -39.08 33.44
N ARG A 53 -0.12 -40.25 34.14
CA ARG A 53 -1.30 -41.14 34.07
C ARG A 53 -1.68 -41.62 35.48
N ASP A 54 -2.99 -41.91 35.65
CA ASP A 54 -3.46 -42.62 36.86
C ASP A 54 -3.16 -44.11 36.76
N ALA A 55 -3.37 -44.83 37.86
CA ALA A 55 -3.19 -46.28 37.95
C ALA A 55 -4.07 -47.08 36.99
N ARG A 56 -5.04 -46.47 36.33
CA ARG A 56 -5.90 -47.07 35.30
C ARG A 56 -5.44 -46.74 33.89
N GLY A 57 -4.26 -46.12 33.74
CA GLY A 57 -3.72 -45.69 32.46
C GLY A 57 -4.43 -44.47 31.85
N ARG A 58 -5.27 -43.74 32.60
CA ARG A 58 -5.92 -42.51 32.16
C ARG A 58 -4.98 -41.36 32.44
N TYR A 59 -4.95 -40.37 31.57
CA TYR A 59 -4.15 -39.16 31.80
C TYR A 59 -4.59 -38.44 33.09
N LEU A 60 -3.63 -38.10 33.94
CA LEU A 60 -3.88 -37.32 35.15
C LEU A 60 -4.13 -35.86 34.77
N PHE A 61 -5.27 -35.37 35.22
CA PHE A 61 -5.67 -33.98 35.05
C PHE A 61 -5.54 -33.27 36.39
N GLY A 62 -4.69 -32.27 36.51
CA GLY A 62 -4.36 -31.45 37.68
C GLY A 62 -5.15 -31.68 38.99
N ASP A 63 -4.53 -31.43 40.10
CA ASP A 63 -5.04 -31.43 41.49
C ASP A 63 -6.16 -32.42 41.82
N PHE A 64 -5.84 -33.70 41.82
CA PHE A 64 -6.50 -34.64 42.69
C PHE A 64 -5.54 -34.98 43.83
N ASP A 65 -5.82 -34.34 44.95
CA ASP A 65 -5.22 -34.65 46.22
C ASP A 65 -5.54 -36.14 46.60
N TYR A 66 -4.71 -37.06 46.17
CA TYR A 66 -4.69 -38.40 46.74
C TYR A 66 -3.62 -38.44 47.83
N GLY A 67 -4.06 -38.06 49.04
CA GLY A 67 -3.26 -38.34 50.24
C GLY A 67 -3.04 -39.80 50.44
N GLU A 68 -1.92 -40.34 49.95
CA GLU A 68 -1.17 -41.44 50.49
C GLU A 68 0.26 -41.40 49.95
N ASP A 69 1.16 -41.26 50.84
CA ASP A 69 2.61 -41.16 50.73
C ASP A 69 3.18 -42.41 50.07
N THR A 70 3.52 -42.38 48.80
CA THR A 70 4.27 -43.41 48.11
C THR A 70 5.54 -42.81 47.58
N GLY A 71 6.64 -43.33 48.03
CA GLY A 71 7.99 -42.83 47.94
C GLY A 71 8.49 -42.30 46.58
N ASP A 72 9.68 -41.75 46.57
CA ASP A 72 10.46 -40.93 45.64
C ASP A 72 10.35 -41.17 44.10
N GLU A 73 9.50 -42.07 43.60
CA GLU A 73 9.29 -42.34 42.17
C GLU A 73 8.04 -41.63 41.57
N GLU A 74 7.24 -40.91 42.39
CA GLU A 74 5.96 -40.36 41.96
C GLU A 74 6.02 -39.19 40.97
N ASN A 75 7.17 -38.60 40.77
CA ASN A 75 7.35 -37.47 39.85
C ASN A 75 7.90 -37.86 38.46
N ALA A 76 8.11 -39.14 38.19
CA ALA A 76 8.61 -39.59 36.90
C ALA A 76 7.47 -39.66 35.87
N LEU A 77 7.70 -39.13 34.67
CA LEU A 77 6.77 -39.23 33.55
C LEU A 77 6.78 -40.67 32.98
N ASP A 78 5.59 -41.24 32.77
CA ASP A 78 5.45 -42.57 32.17
C ASP A 78 5.81 -42.56 30.67
N PRO A 79 6.43 -43.63 30.14
CA PRO A 79 6.61 -43.79 28.70
C PRO A 79 5.26 -43.95 27.98
N PRO A 80 5.20 -43.73 26.64
CA PRO A 80 3.98 -43.98 25.85
C PRO A 80 3.42 -45.38 26.10
N GLY A 81 2.07 -45.48 26.06
CA GLY A 81 1.38 -46.76 26.19
C GLY A 81 1.65 -47.70 25.02
N ASN A 82 1.40 -49.01 25.21
CA ASN A 82 1.60 -50.03 24.18
C ASN A 82 0.64 -49.87 22.98
N ASP A 83 -0.38 -49.03 23.08
CA ASP A 83 -1.40 -48.73 22.05
C ASP A 83 -1.18 -47.40 21.35
N GLU A 84 -0.09 -46.69 21.65
CA GLU A 84 0.19 -45.36 21.11
C GLU A 84 1.63 -45.16 20.65
N ILE A 85 1.83 -44.30 19.65
CA ILE A 85 3.13 -43.81 19.20
C ILE A 85 3.13 -42.28 19.29
N LYS A 86 3.99 -41.76 20.15
CA LYS A 86 4.23 -40.33 20.32
C LYS A 86 5.48 -39.83 19.62
N THR A 87 6.40 -40.74 19.27
CA THR A 87 7.58 -40.40 18.45
C THR A 87 7.14 -39.75 17.13
N GLY A 88 7.60 -38.53 16.88
CA GLY A 88 7.23 -37.73 15.70
C GLY A 88 5.77 -37.31 15.63
N GLN A 89 5.06 -37.21 16.76
CA GLN A 89 3.65 -36.76 16.80
C GLN A 89 3.45 -35.27 16.47
N TRP A 90 4.51 -34.48 16.53
CA TRP A 90 4.51 -33.04 16.27
C TRP A 90 3.70 -32.22 17.27
N LEU A 91 3.87 -32.48 18.57
CA LEU A 91 3.28 -31.66 19.62
C LEU A 91 3.80 -30.20 19.53
N GLY A 92 2.89 -29.25 19.60
CA GLY A 92 3.20 -27.83 19.38
C GLY A 92 3.03 -27.37 17.94
N VAL A 93 2.42 -28.20 17.06
CA VAL A 93 2.09 -27.80 15.69
C VAL A 93 1.05 -26.68 15.65
N SER A 94 0.14 -26.68 16.60
CA SER A 94 -0.81 -25.60 16.84
C SER A 94 -0.85 -25.30 18.34
N VAL A 95 -0.69 -24.02 18.69
CA VAL A 95 -0.72 -23.51 20.05
C VAL A 95 -1.60 -22.28 20.09
N LYS A 96 -2.67 -22.31 20.89
CA LYS A 96 -3.59 -21.19 21.05
C LYS A 96 -3.90 -20.95 22.52
N SER A 97 -4.05 -19.69 22.90
CA SER A 97 -4.56 -19.28 24.21
C SER A 97 -5.90 -18.55 24.06
N GLN A 98 -6.80 -18.77 24.98
CA GLN A 98 -8.15 -18.23 24.93
C GLN A 98 -8.18 -16.73 25.22
N LYS A 99 -7.79 -16.34 26.40
CA LYS A 99 -7.69 -14.94 26.87
C LYS A 99 -6.87 -14.93 28.15
N PRO A 100 -6.54 -13.74 28.62
CA PRO A 100 -5.93 -13.60 29.93
C PRO A 100 -6.72 -14.37 31.02
N GLY A 101 -6.10 -15.40 31.70
CA GLY A 101 -6.66 -16.30 32.71
C GLY A 101 -7.51 -17.46 32.17
N GLY A 102 -7.57 -17.61 30.88
CA GLY A 102 -8.25 -18.71 30.24
C GLY A 102 -7.35 -19.96 30.08
N VAL A 103 -7.81 -20.90 29.26
CA VAL A 103 -7.08 -22.12 28.94
C VAL A 103 -6.16 -21.91 27.72
N ALA A 104 -5.09 -22.71 27.67
CA ALA A 104 -4.26 -22.85 26.50
C ALA A 104 -4.50 -24.21 25.85
N MET A 105 -4.34 -24.31 24.54
CA MET A 105 -4.49 -25.53 23.77
C MET A 105 -3.22 -25.77 22.97
N VAL A 106 -2.69 -26.99 23.03
CA VAL A 106 -1.54 -27.43 22.24
C VAL A 106 -1.85 -28.76 21.56
N CYS A 107 -1.56 -28.87 20.27
CA CYS A 107 -1.96 -30.00 19.45
C CYS A 107 -0.77 -30.77 18.85
N ALA A 108 -1.01 -32.09 18.59
CA ALA A 108 -0.10 -33.02 17.97
C ALA A 108 -0.85 -33.80 16.88
N HIS A 109 -0.94 -33.28 15.67
CA HIS A 109 -1.79 -33.81 14.60
C HIS A 109 -1.30 -35.14 14.01
N ARG A 110 -0.07 -35.55 14.31
CA ARG A 110 0.51 -36.82 13.84
C ARG A 110 0.53 -37.90 14.93
N TYR A 111 -0.08 -37.66 16.10
CA TYR A 111 -0.26 -38.66 17.12
C TYR A 111 -0.95 -39.91 16.56
N ILE A 112 -0.40 -41.10 16.92
CA ILE A 112 -0.87 -42.40 16.45
C ILE A 112 -1.41 -43.21 17.62
N GLN A 113 -2.59 -43.77 17.46
CA GLN A 113 -3.19 -44.74 18.36
C GLN A 113 -3.71 -45.93 17.55
N SER A 114 -3.49 -47.17 18.06
CA SER A 114 -4.01 -48.39 17.46
C SER A 114 -4.08 -49.50 18.51
N GLN A 115 -5.05 -50.37 18.38
CA GLN A 115 -5.15 -51.57 19.19
C GLN A 115 -4.04 -52.60 18.88
N ASP A 116 -3.50 -52.59 17.68
CA ASP A 116 -2.40 -53.43 17.23
C ASP A 116 -1.40 -52.64 16.40
N LEU A 117 -0.44 -51.98 17.05
CA LEU A 117 0.61 -51.19 16.42
C LEU A 117 1.55 -52.00 15.52
N SER A 118 1.52 -53.34 15.62
CA SER A 118 2.30 -54.17 14.71
C SER A 118 1.72 -54.27 13.31
N LYS A 119 0.41 -53.97 13.16
CA LYS A 119 -0.32 -54.10 11.90
C LYS A 119 -0.76 -52.77 11.30
N MET A 120 -1.18 -51.83 12.14
CA MET A 120 -1.83 -50.61 11.64
C MET A 120 -1.46 -49.39 12.50
N HIS A 121 -1.12 -48.29 11.82
CA HIS A 121 -0.85 -47.01 12.43
C HIS A 121 -1.94 -46.01 12.05
N TYR A 122 -2.76 -45.60 13.02
CA TYR A 122 -3.86 -44.66 12.83
C TYR A 122 -3.43 -43.24 13.25
N GLY A 123 -3.16 -42.36 12.31
CA GLY A 123 -2.78 -40.97 12.54
C GLY A 123 -3.97 -40.11 12.96
N GLN A 124 -4.42 -40.27 14.20
CA GLN A 124 -5.63 -39.61 14.70
C GLN A 124 -5.41 -38.15 15.10
N GLY A 125 -4.25 -37.86 15.67
CA GLY A 125 -3.98 -36.58 16.32
C GLY A 125 -4.66 -36.44 17.68
N LEU A 126 -4.20 -35.45 18.44
CA LEU A 126 -4.79 -35.05 19.73
C LEU A 126 -4.48 -33.58 20.04
N CYS A 127 -5.21 -33.00 21.00
CA CYS A 127 -4.86 -31.72 21.62
C CYS A 127 -4.96 -31.79 23.13
N TYR A 128 -4.05 -31.14 23.83
CA TYR A 128 -4.09 -30.94 25.28
C TYR A 128 -4.69 -29.58 25.60
N LEU A 129 -5.59 -29.53 26.56
CA LEU A 129 -6.06 -28.30 27.20
C LEU A 129 -5.29 -28.11 28.51
N LEU A 130 -4.76 -26.94 28.69
CA LEU A 130 -3.93 -26.56 29.84
C LEU A 130 -4.61 -25.44 30.61
N ASN A 131 -4.62 -25.51 31.93
CA ASN A 131 -5.07 -24.43 32.79
C ASN A 131 -4.10 -23.25 32.81
N ASN A 132 -4.39 -22.22 33.60
CA ASN A 132 -3.51 -21.06 33.72
C ASN A 132 -2.15 -21.37 34.40
N ALA A 133 -2.04 -22.45 35.15
CA ALA A 133 -0.76 -22.95 35.69
C ALA A 133 0.06 -23.74 34.65
N LEU A 134 -0.50 -23.96 33.46
CA LEU A 134 0.02 -24.81 32.38
C LEU A 134 0.02 -26.30 32.71
N GLU A 135 -0.93 -26.73 33.55
CA GLU A 135 -1.19 -28.12 33.84
C GLU A 135 -2.24 -28.67 32.90
N THR A 136 -2.07 -29.89 32.43
CA THR A 136 -3.04 -30.54 31.53
C THR A 136 -4.32 -30.87 32.29
N THR A 137 -5.44 -30.29 31.81
CA THR A 137 -6.78 -30.49 32.38
C THR A 137 -7.62 -31.46 31.58
N GLU A 138 -7.38 -31.55 30.27
CA GLU A 138 -8.20 -32.38 29.38
C GLU A 138 -7.41 -32.75 28.12
N VAL A 139 -7.71 -33.93 27.54
CA VAL A 139 -7.13 -34.38 26.27
C VAL A 139 -8.24 -34.55 25.26
N LEU A 140 -8.22 -33.76 24.19
CA LEU A 140 -9.19 -33.78 23.12
C LEU A 140 -8.78 -34.82 22.06
N GLN A 141 -9.46 -35.94 22.03
CA GLN A 141 -9.27 -37.05 21.09
C GLN A 141 -10.58 -37.32 20.32
N PHE A 142 -11.08 -36.35 19.58
CA PHE A 142 -12.41 -36.42 18.96
C PHE A 142 -12.59 -37.58 17.96
N CYS A 143 -11.52 -38.14 17.44
CA CYS A 143 -11.58 -39.28 16.52
C CYS A 143 -11.46 -40.63 17.22
N LYS A 144 -11.15 -40.67 18.52
CA LYS A 144 -11.14 -41.91 19.30
C LYS A 144 -12.52 -42.50 19.39
N GLY A 145 -12.65 -43.84 19.09
CA GLY A 145 -13.92 -44.54 19.10
C GLY A 145 -14.80 -44.32 17.87
N ARG A 146 -14.39 -43.50 16.89
CA ARG A 146 -15.07 -43.36 15.60
C ARG A 146 -14.63 -44.48 14.65
N PRO A 147 -15.48 -44.83 13.64
CA PRO A 147 -15.17 -45.88 12.64
C PRO A 147 -13.82 -45.62 11.95
N MET A 148 -12.93 -46.60 11.93
CA MET A 148 -11.61 -46.53 11.26
C MET A 148 -11.22 -47.84 10.55
N ASP A 149 -12.13 -48.80 10.45
CA ASP A 149 -11.88 -50.11 9.80
C ASP A 149 -11.48 -49.97 8.32
N LYS A 150 -11.95 -48.94 7.64
CA LYS A 150 -11.61 -48.61 6.25
C LYS A 150 -10.54 -47.49 6.16
N LEU A 151 -9.69 -47.34 7.18
CA LEU A 151 -8.55 -46.44 7.21
C LEU A 151 -8.89 -45.01 6.74
N HIS A 152 -8.26 -44.54 5.66
CA HIS A 152 -8.43 -43.20 5.11
C HIS A 152 -9.83 -42.92 4.57
N GLN A 153 -10.62 -43.96 4.33
CA GLN A 153 -12.03 -43.80 3.91
C GLN A 153 -12.97 -43.46 5.08
N GLN A 154 -12.45 -43.49 6.30
CA GLN A 154 -13.17 -43.14 7.53
C GLN A 154 -12.27 -42.23 8.39
N TYR A 155 -12.20 -42.42 9.71
CA TYR A 155 -11.46 -41.55 10.65
C TYR A 155 -10.03 -42.05 10.97
N GLY A 156 -9.49 -43.06 10.27
CA GLY A 156 -8.18 -43.64 10.59
C GLY A 156 -7.00 -42.63 10.49
N PHE A 157 -7.07 -41.69 9.54
CA PHE A 157 -6.09 -40.60 9.39
C PHE A 157 -6.74 -39.25 9.67
N CYS A 158 -7.29 -39.07 10.84
CA CYS A 158 -8.05 -37.90 11.23
C CYS A 158 -7.21 -36.61 11.25
N GLN A 159 -5.98 -36.71 11.77
CA GLN A 159 -5.03 -35.60 11.89
C GLN A 159 -5.62 -34.39 12.64
N ILE A 160 -6.35 -34.65 13.73
CA ILE A 160 -6.94 -33.61 14.55
C ILE A 160 -5.86 -32.71 15.13
N GLY A 161 -6.10 -31.41 15.23
CA GLY A 161 -5.13 -30.46 15.71
C GLY A 161 -4.16 -29.94 14.65
N THR A 162 -4.40 -30.23 13.35
CA THR A 162 -3.69 -29.54 12.25
C THR A 162 -3.85 -28.04 12.37
N SER A 163 -5.05 -27.59 12.71
CA SER A 163 -5.38 -26.23 13.13
C SER A 163 -6.25 -26.24 14.37
N ALA A 164 -6.19 -25.17 15.15
CA ALA A 164 -7.00 -25.00 16.34
C ALA A 164 -7.24 -23.53 16.61
N ASN A 165 -8.37 -23.19 17.24
CA ASN A 165 -8.68 -21.81 17.64
C ASN A 165 -9.71 -21.82 18.77
N PHE A 166 -9.84 -20.68 19.46
CA PHE A 166 -10.96 -20.41 20.35
C PHE A 166 -11.92 -19.42 19.69
N VAL A 167 -13.21 -19.71 19.73
CA VAL A 167 -14.29 -18.83 19.26
C VAL A 167 -15.08 -18.33 20.46
N GLY A 168 -15.06 -17.03 20.68
CA GLY A 168 -15.52 -16.45 21.91
C GLY A 168 -14.68 -16.89 23.11
N ASN A 169 -15.33 -16.89 24.30
CA ASN A 169 -14.65 -17.18 25.56
C ASN A 169 -14.76 -18.65 26.03
N GLU A 170 -15.51 -19.48 25.34
CA GLU A 170 -15.94 -20.77 25.90
C GLU A 170 -15.84 -21.94 24.92
N PHE A 171 -15.57 -21.69 23.67
CA PHE A 171 -15.68 -22.72 22.64
C PHE A 171 -14.37 -22.92 21.88
N ALA A 172 -13.81 -24.13 21.96
CA ALA A 172 -12.65 -24.52 21.14
C ALA A 172 -13.12 -25.16 19.84
N VAL A 173 -12.47 -24.79 18.74
CA VAL A 173 -12.64 -25.42 17.41
C VAL A 173 -11.32 -26.02 16.98
N VAL A 174 -11.36 -27.22 16.43
CA VAL A 174 -10.17 -27.97 16.01
C VAL A 174 -10.39 -28.58 14.64
N GLY A 175 -9.46 -28.35 13.74
CA GLY A 175 -9.51 -28.86 12.39
C GLY A 175 -8.93 -30.28 12.29
N ALA A 176 -9.54 -31.07 11.43
CA ALA A 176 -9.15 -32.44 11.13
C ALA A 176 -9.25 -32.69 9.61
N PRO A 177 -8.19 -32.43 8.82
CA PRO A 177 -8.27 -32.49 7.36
C PRO A 177 -8.30 -33.91 6.77
N GLY A 178 -8.08 -34.95 7.58
CA GLY A 178 -7.91 -36.31 7.11
C GLY A 178 -9.18 -37.17 6.89
N PRO A 179 -10.26 -37.02 7.67
CA PRO A 179 -11.42 -37.89 7.58
C PRO A 179 -12.01 -38.02 6.17
N TYR A 180 -12.48 -39.21 5.84
CA TYR A 180 -13.19 -39.54 4.60
C TYR A 180 -12.43 -39.16 3.34
N THR A 181 -11.24 -39.75 3.19
CA THR A 181 -10.35 -39.53 2.06
C THR A 181 -9.99 -38.05 1.91
N TRP A 182 -9.54 -37.46 3.03
CA TRP A 182 -9.14 -36.03 3.11
C TRP A 182 -10.21 -35.04 2.64
N ARG A 183 -11.47 -35.38 2.77
CA ARG A 183 -12.55 -34.36 2.74
C ARG A 183 -12.34 -33.38 3.87
N GLY A 184 -12.01 -33.94 5.03
CA GLY A 184 -11.79 -33.19 6.25
C GLY A 184 -13.07 -32.90 7.03
N THR A 185 -12.89 -32.40 8.22
CA THR A 185 -13.97 -31.97 9.11
C THR A 185 -13.44 -30.99 10.15
N MET A 186 -14.35 -30.38 10.90
CA MET A 186 -14.09 -29.54 12.06
C MET A 186 -14.85 -30.10 13.25
N PHE A 187 -14.18 -30.12 14.42
CA PHE A 187 -14.76 -30.44 15.72
C PHE A 187 -14.80 -29.20 16.59
N GLY A 188 -15.75 -29.15 17.50
CA GLY A 188 -15.84 -28.09 18.48
C GLY A 188 -16.35 -28.61 19.82
N GLN A 189 -15.90 -28.00 20.91
CA GLN A 189 -16.29 -28.36 22.27
C GLN A 189 -16.27 -27.14 23.19
N VAL A 190 -17.17 -27.13 24.17
CA VAL A 190 -17.14 -26.14 25.26
C VAL A 190 -16.00 -26.50 26.20
N VAL A 191 -15.11 -25.54 26.47
CA VAL A 191 -13.92 -25.75 27.32
C VAL A 191 -14.06 -25.13 28.73
N VAL A 192 -15.11 -24.37 28.96
CA VAL A 192 -15.44 -23.73 30.23
C VAL A 192 -16.83 -24.15 30.65
N GLY A 193 -17.00 -24.62 31.90
CA GLY A 193 -18.29 -25.06 32.41
C GLY A 193 -18.19 -26.35 33.24
N ASP A 194 -19.34 -26.92 33.59
CA ASP A 194 -19.43 -28.16 34.31
C ASP A 194 -19.20 -29.39 33.40
N PHE A 195 -19.05 -30.58 33.99
CA PHE A 195 -18.80 -31.82 33.28
C PHE A 195 -19.86 -32.13 32.22
N LEU A 196 -21.13 -31.83 32.49
CA LEU A 196 -22.25 -32.12 31.57
C LEU A 196 -22.23 -31.22 30.32
N THR A 197 -21.77 -30.00 30.45
CA THR A 197 -21.60 -29.06 29.32
C THR A 197 -20.36 -29.37 28.48
N LYS A 198 -19.29 -29.85 29.09
CA LYS A 198 -18.02 -30.19 28.42
C LYS A 198 -18.11 -31.50 27.62
N ASP A 199 -19.00 -32.41 27.98
CA ASP A 199 -19.09 -33.77 27.37
C ASP A 199 -19.69 -33.76 25.94
N LYS A 200 -20.13 -32.62 25.43
CA LYS A 200 -20.76 -32.50 24.10
C LYS A 200 -19.81 -31.99 23.03
N THR A 201 -19.34 -32.92 22.20
CA THR A 201 -18.60 -32.59 20.99
C THR A 201 -19.54 -32.29 19.83
N VAL A 202 -19.35 -31.15 19.18
CA VAL A 202 -20.04 -30.77 17.94
C VAL A 202 -19.10 -30.99 16.76
N TYR A 203 -19.59 -31.48 15.66
CA TYR A 203 -18.75 -31.71 14.47
C TYR A 203 -19.54 -31.57 13.17
N HIS A 204 -18.85 -31.33 12.06
CA HIS A 204 -19.43 -31.46 10.74
C HIS A 204 -19.34 -32.94 10.29
N SER A 205 -20.47 -33.54 9.89
CA SER A 205 -20.49 -34.93 9.41
C SER A 205 -20.14 -34.97 7.91
N PRO A 206 -19.02 -35.57 7.52
CA PRO A 206 -18.64 -35.68 6.11
C PRO A 206 -19.43 -36.78 5.34
N LEU A 207 -20.44 -37.41 5.97
CA LEU A 207 -21.29 -38.48 5.42
C LEU A 207 -22.66 -37.98 5.00
N ASN A 208 -22.99 -36.70 5.12
CA ASN A 208 -24.26 -36.21 4.63
C ASN A 208 -24.32 -36.40 3.10
N ASP A 209 -25.40 -36.99 2.59
CA ASP A 209 -25.60 -37.27 1.15
C ASP A 209 -25.56 -35.97 0.30
N ASP A 210 -25.89 -34.84 0.92
CA ASP A 210 -25.82 -33.49 0.32
C ASP A 210 -24.49 -32.81 0.56
N ASP A 211 -23.41 -33.54 0.88
CA ASP A 211 -22.13 -32.96 1.22
C ASP A 211 -21.44 -32.34 -0.02
N VAL A 212 -21.43 -31.02 -0.05
CA VAL A 212 -20.78 -30.22 -1.10
C VAL A 212 -19.25 -30.27 -1.04
N ILE A 213 -18.68 -30.92 -0.02
CA ILE A 213 -17.25 -31.03 0.19
C ILE A 213 -16.70 -32.26 -0.53
N GLU A 214 -15.84 -32.05 -1.49
CA GLU A 214 -15.23 -33.12 -2.28
C GLU A 214 -14.10 -33.83 -1.52
N LYS A 215 -13.76 -35.05 -1.95
CA LYS A 215 -12.55 -35.74 -1.48
C LYS A 215 -11.33 -34.89 -1.76
N TYR A 216 -10.35 -34.97 -0.86
CA TYR A 216 -9.08 -34.19 -0.94
C TYR A 216 -9.23 -32.68 -0.82
N SER A 217 -10.34 -32.18 -0.27
CA SER A 217 -10.55 -30.75 -0.03
C SER A 217 -9.74 -30.22 1.15
N TYR A 218 -9.36 -31.08 2.10
CA TYR A 218 -8.63 -30.73 3.34
C TYR A 218 -9.38 -29.72 4.22
N LEU A 219 -10.71 -29.87 4.36
CA LEU A 219 -11.47 -29.04 5.29
C LEU A 219 -10.92 -29.16 6.71
N GLY A 220 -10.77 -28.04 7.39
CA GLY A 220 -10.14 -27.98 8.72
C GLY A 220 -8.61 -27.81 8.65
N MET A 221 -8.06 -27.39 7.51
CA MET A 221 -6.66 -26.94 7.42
C MET A 221 -6.45 -25.65 8.20
N SER A 222 -7.43 -24.77 8.21
CA SER A 222 -7.57 -23.62 9.09
C SER A 222 -8.97 -23.58 9.70
N VAL A 223 -9.10 -23.07 10.94
CA VAL A 223 -10.39 -22.95 11.64
C VAL A 223 -10.47 -21.63 12.41
N GLY A 224 -11.68 -21.11 12.55
CA GLY A 224 -11.94 -19.88 13.28
C GLY A 224 -13.44 -19.65 13.48
N GLY A 225 -13.81 -18.43 13.77
CA GLY A 225 -15.21 -18.00 13.87
C GLY A 225 -15.34 -16.58 14.36
N GLY A 226 -16.54 -16.03 14.16
CA GLY A 226 -16.84 -14.65 14.52
C GLY A 226 -18.33 -14.32 14.39
N HIS A 227 -18.66 -13.07 14.61
CA HIS A 227 -20.01 -12.50 14.49
C HIS A 227 -20.24 -11.92 13.09
N PHE A 228 -20.57 -12.75 12.10
CA PHE A 228 -20.71 -12.31 10.70
C PHE A 228 -22.12 -11.80 10.35
N TRP A 229 -23.18 -12.40 10.86
CA TRP A 229 -24.58 -12.07 10.54
C TRP A 229 -25.34 -11.46 11.68
N ASN A 230 -25.07 -11.92 12.91
CA ASN A 230 -25.76 -11.52 14.11
C ASN A 230 -24.74 -11.33 15.24
N LYS A 231 -24.82 -10.21 15.97
CA LYS A 231 -23.92 -9.89 17.09
C LYS A 231 -24.06 -10.82 18.30
N SER A 232 -25.12 -11.59 18.36
CA SER A 232 -25.40 -12.53 19.47
C SER A 232 -25.07 -13.99 19.13
N GLU A 233 -24.69 -14.30 17.88
CA GLU A 233 -24.47 -15.67 17.42
C GLU A 233 -23.09 -15.78 16.76
N TYR A 234 -22.33 -16.76 17.21
CA TYR A 234 -21.07 -17.10 16.55
C TYR A 234 -21.31 -18.00 15.34
N ILE A 235 -20.67 -17.68 14.25
CA ILE A 235 -20.55 -18.52 13.08
C ILE A 235 -19.12 -19.05 13.02
N TYR A 236 -18.98 -20.34 12.80
CA TYR A 236 -17.69 -21.01 12.71
C TYR A 236 -17.25 -21.10 11.27
N ILE A 237 -15.95 -20.98 11.03
CA ILE A 237 -15.37 -21.02 9.70
C ILE A 237 -14.27 -22.08 9.62
N ALA A 238 -14.18 -22.75 8.47
CA ALA A 238 -13.08 -23.67 8.20
C ALA A 238 -12.63 -23.56 6.74
N GLY A 239 -11.31 -23.51 6.55
CA GLY A 239 -10.69 -23.50 5.25
C GLY A 239 -10.51 -24.91 4.69
N ALA A 240 -10.73 -25.05 3.39
CA ALA A 240 -10.53 -26.24 2.58
C ALA A 240 -9.68 -25.91 1.35
N PRO A 241 -8.35 -25.75 1.50
CA PRO A 241 -7.47 -25.10 0.52
C PRO A 241 -7.30 -25.85 -0.80
N ARG A 242 -7.76 -27.09 -0.89
CA ARG A 242 -7.73 -27.89 -2.14
C ARG A 242 -9.10 -28.16 -2.75
N SER A 243 -10.17 -27.68 -2.12
CA SER A 243 -11.53 -27.83 -2.66
C SER A 243 -11.62 -27.20 -4.06
N LYS A 244 -12.25 -27.91 -4.99
CA LYS A 244 -12.33 -27.52 -6.42
C LYS A 244 -10.96 -27.18 -7.05
N MET A 245 -9.85 -27.67 -6.47
CA MET A 245 -8.47 -27.39 -6.88
C MET A 245 -8.07 -25.89 -6.81
N ILE A 246 -8.90 -25.04 -6.22
CA ILE A 246 -8.71 -23.59 -6.03
C ILE A 246 -8.56 -23.29 -4.55
N GLY A 247 -9.47 -23.85 -3.77
CA GLY A 247 -9.67 -23.62 -2.34
C GLY A 247 -11.02 -22.96 -2.06
N GLN A 248 -11.56 -23.29 -0.90
CA GLN A 248 -12.83 -22.76 -0.41
C GLN A 248 -12.77 -22.50 1.09
N VAL A 249 -13.64 -21.62 1.57
CA VAL A 249 -13.93 -21.43 3.00
C VAL A 249 -15.40 -21.72 3.23
N TYR A 250 -15.68 -22.53 4.24
CA TYR A 250 -17.04 -22.93 4.62
C TYR A 250 -17.41 -22.29 5.93
N PHE A 251 -18.67 -21.81 6.02
CA PHE A 251 -19.28 -21.24 7.20
C PHE A 251 -20.27 -22.21 7.79
N PHE A 252 -20.22 -22.34 9.11
CA PHE A 252 -21.02 -23.30 9.85
C PHE A 252 -21.78 -22.61 10.97
N ASN A 253 -23.04 -23.00 11.18
CA ASN A 253 -23.77 -22.69 12.39
C ASN A 253 -23.95 -23.94 13.25
N LYS A 254 -24.04 -23.71 14.56
CA LYS A 254 -24.41 -24.72 15.55
C LYS A 254 -25.91 -24.59 15.84
N ARG A 255 -26.71 -25.60 15.49
CA ARG A 255 -28.11 -25.60 15.90
C ARG A 255 -28.23 -25.86 17.39
N GLN A 256 -29.20 -25.21 18.05
CA GLN A 256 -29.55 -25.51 19.43
C GLN A 256 -29.96 -27.00 19.55
N ASN A 257 -29.43 -27.69 20.56
CA ASN A 257 -29.64 -29.12 20.82
C ASN A 257 -29.20 -30.09 19.71
N SER A 258 -28.27 -29.70 18.85
CA SER A 258 -27.64 -30.57 17.85
C SER A 258 -26.15 -30.66 18.05
N ASP A 259 -25.59 -31.86 17.87
CA ASP A 259 -24.14 -32.10 17.91
C ASP A 259 -23.51 -31.98 16.51
N ILE A 260 -24.21 -31.33 15.58
CA ILE A 260 -23.77 -31.20 14.17
C ILE A 260 -23.66 -29.73 13.79
N PHE A 261 -22.54 -29.40 13.17
CA PHE A 261 -22.36 -28.17 12.43
C PHE A 261 -23.01 -28.26 11.05
N ASN A 262 -23.85 -27.28 10.68
CA ASN A 262 -24.47 -27.19 9.37
C ASN A 262 -23.82 -26.11 8.54
N ILE A 263 -23.53 -26.41 7.27
CA ILE A 263 -23.00 -25.43 6.31
C ILE A 263 -24.09 -24.40 6.02
N THR A 264 -23.75 -23.13 6.14
CA THR A 264 -24.64 -21.98 5.86
C THR A 264 -24.20 -21.21 4.61
N LEU A 265 -22.92 -21.18 4.34
CA LEU A 265 -22.33 -20.49 3.20
C LEU A 265 -21.00 -21.15 2.84
N ASN A 266 -20.62 -21.10 1.58
CA ASN A 266 -19.29 -21.38 1.11
C ASN A 266 -18.84 -20.30 0.13
N ILE A 267 -17.56 -19.95 0.18
CA ILE A 267 -16.93 -19.03 -0.75
C ILE A 267 -15.75 -19.73 -1.43
N THR A 268 -15.54 -19.43 -2.70
CA THR A 268 -14.51 -20.05 -3.54
C THR A 268 -13.48 -19.00 -3.96
N GLY A 269 -12.20 -19.36 -3.95
CA GLY A 269 -11.13 -18.53 -4.47
C GLY A 269 -11.19 -18.36 -6.00
N GLU A 270 -10.21 -17.69 -6.57
CA GLU A 270 -10.20 -17.42 -8.02
C GLU A 270 -9.20 -18.27 -8.79
N GLN A 271 -8.00 -18.41 -8.25
CA GLN A 271 -6.88 -18.97 -9.01
C GLN A 271 -6.67 -20.44 -8.66
N PHE A 272 -6.49 -21.25 -9.71
CA PHE A 272 -6.08 -22.65 -9.59
C PHE A 272 -4.82 -22.81 -8.73
N ALA A 273 -4.85 -23.75 -7.80
CA ALA A 273 -3.77 -24.10 -6.89
C ALA A 273 -3.28 -22.96 -5.94
N SER A 274 -3.99 -21.84 -5.81
CA SER A 274 -3.64 -20.75 -4.90
C SER A 274 -3.76 -21.13 -3.43
N SER A 275 -4.43 -22.24 -3.12
CA SER A 275 -4.73 -22.69 -1.76
C SER A 275 -5.54 -21.66 -0.96
N PHE A 276 -6.52 -21.04 -1.57
CA PHE A 276 -7.48 -20.16 -0.89
C PHE A 276 -8.13 -20.87 0.30
N GLY A 277 -8.08 -20.26 1.48
CA GLY A 277 -8.52 -20.90 2.73
C GLY A 277 -7.41 -21.66 3.47
N TYR A 278 -6.13 -21.46 3.09
CA TYR A 278 -4.98 -22.00 3.83
C TYR A 278 -4.94 -21.45 5.25
N GLU A 279 -5.18 -20.14 5.42
CA GLU A 279 -5.37 -19.46 6.68
C GLU A 279 -6.64 -18.61 6.64
N VAL A 280 -7.37 -18.51 7.76
CA VAL A 280 -8.59 -17.70 7.90
C VAL A 280 -8.54 -16.88 9.17
N LEU A 281 -8.93 -15.63 9.09
CA LEU A 281 -8.99 -14.71 10.21
C LEU A 281 -10.33 -13.95 10.19
N ALA A 282 -11.05 -14.00 11.33
CA ALA A 282 -12.24 -13.19 11.57
C ALA A 282 -11.86 -12.03 12.51
N VAL A 283 -12.10 -10.81 12.07
CA VAL A 283 -11.78 -9.58 12.84
C VAL A 283 -12.56 -8.39 12.29
N ASP A 284 -13.17 -7.59 13.14
CA ASP A 284 -13.86 -6.34 12.77
C ASP A 284 -12.82 -5.22 12.54
N VAL A 285 -12.39 -5.00 11.28
CA VAL A 285 -11.37 -4.00 10.94
C VAL A 285 -11.93 -2.62 10.66
N ASN A 286 -13.26 -2.52 10.46
CA ASN A 286 -13.94 -1.27 10.10
C ASN A 286 -14.83 -0.71 11.24
N ASN A 287 -14.88 -1.42 12.38
CA ASN A 287 -15.63 -1.10 13.58
C ASN A 287 -17.15 -0.92 13.32
N ASP A 288 -17.72 -1.76 12.45
CA ASP A 288 -19.16 -1.79 12.20
C ASP A 288 -19.90 -2.72 13.18
N GLY A 289 -19.13 -3.45 14.00
CA GLY A 289 -19.58 -4.36 15.03
C GLY A 289 -19.93 -5.76 14.50
N TYR A 290 -19.49 -6.11 13.29
CA TYR A 290 -19.48 -7.44 12.72
C TYR A 290 -18.06 -7.80 12.32
N ASP A 291 -17.69 -9.06 12.45
CA ASP A 291 -16.37 -9.49 12.02
C ASP A 291 -16.30 -9.53 10.50
N ASP A 292 -15.20 -9.01 9.96
CA ASP A 292 -14.79 -9.14 8.59
C ASP A 292 -14.00 -10.44 8.43
N LEU A 293 -13.93 -10.97 7.21
CA LEU A 293 -13.20 -12.18 6.92
C LEU A 293 -11.98 -11.90 6.05
N LEU A 294 -10.81 -12.34 6.51
CA LEU A 294 -9.58 -12.39 5.72
C LEU A 294 -9.26 -13.84 5.39
N VAL A 295 -8.96 -14.11 4.12
CA VAL A 295 -8.65 -15.46 3.63
C VAL A 295 -7.29 -15.46 2.93
N GLY A 296 -6.35 -16.22 3.48
CA GLY A 296 -5.02 -16.40 2.91
C GLY A 296 -5.04 -17.40 1.74
N ALA A 297 -4.35 -17.04 0.67
CA ALA A 297 -4.06 -17.84 -0.51
C ALA A 297 -2.55 -17.78 -0.80
N PRO A 298 -1.69 -18.42 0.01
CA PRO A 298 -0.23 -18.20 -0.02
C PRO A 298 0.44 -18.73 -1.29
N PHE A 299 -0.24 -19.53 -2.08
CA PHE A 299 0.27 -20.04 -3.36
C PHE A 299 -0.34 -19.33 -4.58
N TYR A 300 -1.05 -18.21 -4.36
CA TYR A 300 -1.40 -17.31 -5.46
C TYR A 300 -0.13 -16.85 -6.18
N TYR A 301 -0.18 -16.80 -7.51
CA TYR A 301 0.96 -16.45 -8.32
C TYR A 301 0.56 -15.69 -9.58
N ASP A 302 1.23 -14.59 -9.84
CA ASP A 302 1.28 -13.91 -11.13
C ASP A 302 2.69 -13.39 -11.40
N ASP A 303 2.90 -12.66 -12.50
CA ASP A 303 4.23 -12.17 -12.91
C ASP A 303 4.91 -11.23 -11.88
N LYS A 304 4.14 -10.66 -10.94
CA LYS A 304 4.63 -9.67 -9.97
C LYS A 304 4.42 -10.11 -8.53
N ASN A 305 3.37 -10.87 -8.27
CA ASN A 305 2.85 -11.17 -6.95
C ASN A 305 3.04 -12.63 -6.58
N GLY A 306 3.26 -12.90 -5.30
CA GLY A 306 3.39 -14.23 -4.73
C GLY A 306 2.71 -14.33 -3.38
N GLY A 307 1.53 -14.98 -3.36
CA GLY A 307 0.60 -15.01 -2.25
C GLY A 307 -0.39 -13.83 -2.27
N ALA A 308 -1.59 -14.09 -1.77
CA ALA A 308 -2.67 -13.12 -1.70
C ALA A 308 -3.50 -13.29 -0.41
N VAL A 309 -4.11 -12.20 0.05
CA VAL A 309 -5.13 -12.21 1.11
C VAL A 309 -6.37 -11.50 0.59
N TYR A 310 -7.47 -12.24 0.55
CA TYR A 310 -8.77 -11.76 0.13
C TYR A 310 -9.54 -11.25 1.34
N VAL A 311 -10.12 -10.05 1.25
CA VAL A 311 -10.82 -9.37 2.35
C VAL A 311 -12.29 -9.19 2.00
N TYR A 312 -13.15 -9.57 2.94
CA TYR A 312 -14.62 -9.48 2.84
C TYR A 312 -15.15 -8.66 4.01
N TYR A 313 -15.52 -7.39 3.77
CA TYR A 313 -16.03 -6.49 4.81
C TYR A 313 -17.51 -6.71 5.15
N ASN A 314 -18.25 -7.36 4.31
CA ASN A 314 -19.65 -7.58 4.55
C ASN A 314 -20.11 -8.91 3.95
N ILE A 315 -19.73 -9.99 4.59
CA ILE A 315 -20.08 -11.36 4.16
C ILE A 315 -21.60 -11.59 4.08
N ARG A 316 -22.42 -10.77 4.74
CA ARG A 316 -23.91 -10.86 4.70
C ARG A 316 -24.48 -10.68 3.29
N LYS A 317 -23.76 -10.02 2.40
CA LYS A 317 -24.15 -9.83 0.98
C LYS A 317 -23.92 -11.07 0.15
N CYS A 318 -23.11 -12.00 0.64
CA CYS A 318 -22.72 -13.20 -0.08
C CYS A 318 -23.86 -14.21 -0.16
N LYS A 319 -23.94 -14.87 -1.31
CA LYS A 319 -24.79 -16.06 -1.53
C LYS A 319 -23.87 -17.21 -1.92
N PRO A 320 -24.29 -18.47 -1.71
CA PRO A 320 -23.51 -19.61 -2.18
C PRO A 320 -23.12 -19.46 -3.64
N ASP A 321 -21.86 -19.71 -3.95
CA ASP A 321 -21.25 -19.59 -5.29
C ASP A 321 -21.33 -18.19 -5.96
N ASN A 322 -21.77 -17.17 -5.24
CA ASN A 322 -21.84 -15.78 -5.73
C ASN A 322 -21.44 -14.79 -4.63
N CYS A 323 -20.16 -14.84 -4.26
CA CYS A 323 -19.55 -13.94 -3.30
C CYS A 323 -18.26 -13.39 -3.86
N THR A 324 -18.19 -12.10 -4.00
CA THR A 324 -16.98 -11.39 -4.42
C THR A 324 -16.32 -10.73 -3.21
N TRP A 325 -15.01 -10.71 -3.21
CA TRP A 325 -14.23 -9.96 -2.20
C TRP A 325 -14.42 -8.44 -2.40
N ASP A 326 -14.19 -7.71 -1.33
CA ASP A 326 -14.19 -6.24 -1.35
C ASP A 326 -12.78 -5.69 -1.68
N ASP A 327 -11.72 -6.32 -1.15
CA ASP A 327 -10.33 -5.98 -1.42
C ASP A 327 -9.44 -7.23 -1.51
N VAL A 328 -8.30 -7.11 -2.22
CA VAL A 328 -7.24 -8.12 -2.25
C VAL A 328 -5.89 -7.46 -1.98
N LEU A 329 -5.15 -8.04 -1.04
CA LEU A 329 -3.78 -7.65 -0.72
C LEU A 329 -2.82 -8.68 -1.33
N TYR A 330 -1.75 -8.22 -1.95
CA TYR A 330 -0.78 -9.09 -2.60
C TYR A 330 0.61 -8.95 -1.97
N GLY A 331 1.31 -10.09 -1.88
CA GLY A 331 2.72 -10.11 -1.51
C GLY A 331 3.64 -10.00 -2.73
N THR A 332 4.93 -9.85 -2.48
CA THR A 332 5.96 -9.87 -3.50
C THR A 332 6.14 -11.27 -4.11
N HIS A 333 6.77 -11.36 -5.26
CA HIS A 333 7.02 -12.62 -5.96
C HIS A 333 7.64 -13.69 -5.04
N GLN A 334 7.07 -14.89 -5.03
CA GLN A 334 7.47 -16.06 -4.23
C GLN A 334 7.43 -15.91 -2.70
N SER A 335 6.91 -14.81 -2.16
CA SER A 335 6.91 -14.52 -0.72
C SER A 335 5.98 -15.42 0.12
N ARG A 336 4.97 -16.06 -0.51
CA ARG A 336 3.87 -16.77 0.15
C ARG A 336 3.13 -15.90 1.16
N PHE A 337 2.87 -14.67 0.79
CA PHE A 337 2.07 -13.72 1.58
C PHE A 337 0.70 -14.31 1.92
N GLY A 338 0.24 -14.12 3.15
CA GLY A 338 -1.00 -14.73 3.64
C GLY A 338 -0.82 -16.15 4.18
N PHE A 339 0.43 -16.59 4.43
CA PHE A 339 0.73 -17.88 5.04
C PHE A 339 0.30 -17.92 6.52
N ALA A 340 0.47 -16.84 7.24
CA ALA A 340 0.00 -16.63 8.60
C ALA A 340 -0.62 -15.25 8.73
N MET A 341 -1.68 -15.13 9.53
CA MET A 341 -2.37 -13.87 9.81
C MET A 341 -2.78 -13.78 11.26
N THR A 342 -2.75 -12.57 11.82
CA THR A 342 -3.24 -12.32 13.18
C THR A 342 -3.82 -10.93 13.33
N SER A 343 -4.84 -10.77 14.17
CA SER A 343 -5.27 -9.46 14.62
C SER A 343 -4.25 -8.87 15.59
N LEU A 344 -3.89 -7.62 15.37
CA LEU A 344 -3.06 -6.83 16.30
C LEU A 344 -3.91 -6.08 17.34
N GLY A 345 -5.24 -6.15 17.26
CA GLY A 345 -6.09 -5.19 17.93
C GLY A 345 -5.87 -3.80 17.36
N ASP A 346 -6.25 -2.78 18.09
CA ASP A 346 -6.03 -1.38 17.73
C ASP A 346 -4.62 -0.94 18.14
N ILE A 347 -3.63 -1.14 17.22
CA ILE A 347 -2.21 -0.89 17.50
C ILE A 347 -1.86 0.59 17.52
N ASN A 348 -2.63 1.43 16.82
CA ASN A 348 -2.39 2.87 16.71
C ASN A 348 -3.36 3.73 17.54
N LYS A 349 -4.31 3.10 18.24
CA LYS A 349 -5.33 3.72 19.11
C LYS A 349 -6.27 4.68 18.37
N ASP A 350 -6.64 4.34 17.14
CA ASP A 350 -7.59 5.09 16.33
C ASP A 350 -9.03 4.53 16.38
N GLY A 351 -9.21 3.40 17.04
CA GLY A 351 -10.52 2.76 17.27
C GLY A 351 -10.86 1.65 16.29
N TYR A 352 -9.94 1.26 15.40
CA TYR A 352 -10.08 0.18 14.44
C TYR A 352 -9.07 -0.93 14.73
N ASN A 353 -9.44 -2.18 14.48
CA ASN A 353 -8.48 -3.28 14.60
C ASN A 353 -7.55 -3.35 13.39
N ASP A 354 -6.30 -3.63 13.68
CA ASP A 354 -5.22 -3.75 12.72
C ASP A 354 -4.81 -5.21 12.55
N VAL A 355 -4.13 -5.52 11.44
CA VAL A 355 -3.80 -6.90 11.07
C VAL A 355 -2.32 -7.02 10.70
N ALA A 356 -1.68 -8.11 11.16
CA ALA A 356 -0.37 -8.52 10.67
C ALA A 356 -0.51 -9.73 9.73
N ILE A 357 0.24 -9.71 8.62
CA ILE A 357 0.27 -10.76 7.61
C ILE A 357 1.72 -11.18 7.37
N GLY A 358 1.98 -12.49 7.45
CA GLY A 358 3.29 -13.08 7.23
C GLY A 358 3.54 -13.45 5.77
N ALA A 359 4.77 -13.25 5.34
CA ALA A 359 5.33 -13.63 4.06
C ALA A 359 6.69 -14.32 4.29
N PRO A 360 6.69 -15.58 4.79
CA PRO A 360 7.88 -16.19 5.38
C PRO A 360 8.99 -16.54 4.37
N TYR A 361 8.73 -16.49 3.09
CA TYR A 361 9.70 -16.81 2.05
C TYR A 361 10.14 -15.60 1.22
N GLU A 362 9.80 -14.39 1.65
CA GLU A 362 10.24 -13.17 1.01
C GLU A 362 11.72 -12.92 1.25
N ASP A 363 12.48 -12.65 0.18
CA ASP A 363 13.91 -12.31 0.22
C ASP A 363 14.77 -13.32 1.02
N ASP A 364 14.40 -14.61 1.03
CA ASP A 364 15.03 -15.72 1.77
C ASP A 364 14.99 -15.60 3.32
N HIS A 365 14.64 -14.44 3.85
CA HIS A 365 14.59 -14.19 5.31
C HIS A 365 13.17 -14.20 5.87
N GLY A 366 12.20 -13.81 5.08
CA GLY A 366 10.82 -13.61 5.48
C GLY A 366 10.52 -12.17 5.92
N THR A 367 9.26 -11.81 5.83
CA THR A 367 8.75 -10.45 6.06
C THR A 367 7.40 -10.51 6.76
N VAL A 368 7.12 -9.53 7.60
CA VAL A 368 5.80 -9.31 8.20
C VAL A 368 5.28 -7.95 7.79
N TYR A 369 4.04 -7.92 7.33
CA TYR A 369 3.34 -6.72 6.89
C TYR A 369 2.28 -6.32 7.89
N VAL A 370 2.19 -5.04 8.22
CA VAL A 370 1.17 -4.47 9.10
C VAL A 370 0.22 -3.60 8.28
N PHE A 371 -1.07 -3.89 8.33
CA PHE A 371 -2.14 -3.13 7.69
C PHE A 371 -3.04 -2.52 8.76
N LEU A 372 -3.28 -1.22 8.65
CA LEU A 372 -4.15 -0.51 9.58
C LEU A 372 -5.61 -0.57 9.12
N GLY A 373 -6.50 -0.76 10.11
CA GLY A 373 -7.94 -0.66 9.94
C GLY A 373 -8.41 0.79 9.79
N SER A 374 -9.59 0.97 9.27
CA SER A 374 -10.27 2.27 9.16
C SER A 374 -11.76 2.08 8.88
N SER A 375 -12.56 3.14 8.97
CA SER A 375 -13.99 3.10 8.58
C SER A 375 -14.26 2.63 7.13
N GLN A 376 -13.22 2.55 6.30
CA GLN A 376 -13.29 2.07 4.91
C GLN A 376 -12.72 0.66 4.75
N GLY A 377 -12.30 0.01 5.84
CA GLY A 377 -11.60 -1.26 5.84
C GLY A 377 -10.08 -1.10 5.99
N LEU A 378 -9.32 -2.10 5.57
CA LEU A 378 -7.87 -2.11 5.66
C LEU A 378 -7.21 -1.13 4.69
N SER A 379 -6.06 -0.59 5.10
CA SER A 379 -5.21 0.20 4.20
C SER A 379 -4.76 -0.65 3.01
N LYS A 380 -4.77 -0.09 1.80
CA LYS A 380 -4.34 -0.82 0.57
C LYS A 380 -2.84 -1.07 0.53
N GLU A 381 -2.08 -0.17 1.14
CA GLU A 381 -0.65 -0.30 1.30
C GLU A 381 -0.32 -0.63 2.75
N PRO A 382 0.69 -1.45 3.01
CA PRO A 382 1.11 -1.74 4.38
C PRO A 382 1.60 -0.46 5.06
N SER A 383 1.17 -0.25 6.29
CA SER A 383 1.64 0.86 7.12
C SER A 383 3.06 0.64 7.63
N GLN A 384 3.43 -0.61 7.79
CA GLN A 384 4.79 -1.02 8.14
C GLN A 384 5.13 -2.34 7.48
N VAL A 385 6.36 -2.44 6.99
CA VAL A 385 6.98 -3.67 6.48
C VAL A 385 8.16 -3.99 7.38
N ILE A 386 8.09 -5.13 8.08
CA ILE A 386 9.09 -5.56 9.06
C ILE A 386 9.90 -6.67 8.43
N LYS A 387 11.16 -6.36 8.12
CA LYS A 387 12.15 -7.32 7.61
C LYS A 387 13.19 -7.57 8.69
N TYR A 388 13.58 -8.83 8.85
CA TYR A 388 14.68 -9.14 9.72
C TYR A 388 16.00 -8.86 8.98
N THR A 389 16.80 -7.96 9.52
CA THR A 389 18.00 -7.44 8.84
C THR A 389 19.31 -7.64 9.61
N ASP A 390 19.30 -8.42 10.71
CA ASP A 390 20.51 -8.69 11.46
C ASP A 390 21.41 -9.69 10.72
N PRO A 391 22.57 -9.28 10.20
CA PRO A 391 23.44 -10.16 9.43
C PRO A 391 24.15 -11.22 10.30
N GLU A 392 24.19 -11.06 11.61
CA GLU A 392 24.91 -12.00 12.49
C GLU A 392 24.09 -13.28 12.75
N THR A 393 22.77 -13.21 12.68
CA THR A 393 21.90 -14.33 13.04
C THR A 393 21.31 -15.08 11.85
N ASN A 394 21.45 -14.58 10.63
CA ASN A 394 20.96 -15.16 9.36
C ASN A 394 19.61 -15.87 9.50
N MET A 395 18.60 -15.16 10.01
CA MET A 395 17.26 -15.71 10.26
C MET A 395 16.52 -15.95 8.96
N THR A 396 15.87 -17.11 8.84
CA THR A 396 15.02 -17.50 7.72
C THR A 396 13.60 -17.79 8.18
N THR A 397 12.62 -17.71 7.28
CA THR A 397 11.19 -17.95 7.54
C THR A 397 10.56 -17.07 8.61
N PHE A 398 11.05 -15.84 8.79
CA PHE A 398 10.42 -14.84 9.66
C PHE A 398 9.00 -14.51 9.18
N GLY A 399 8.03 -14.59 10.09
CA GLY A 399 6.60 -14.46 9.75
C GLY A 399 5.89 -15.77 9.42
N TYR A 400 6.52 -16.92 9.71
CA TYR A 400 5.91 -18.26 9.52
C TYR A 400 4.71 -18.47 10.45
N SER A 401 4.75 -17.95 11.66
CA SER A 401 3.65 -17.90 12.62
C SER A 401 3.57 -16.55 13.30
N LEU A 402 2.35 -16.13 13.62
CA LEU A 402 2.06 -14.82 14.18
C LEU A 402 1.09 -14.93 15.35
N SER A 403 1.30 -14.11 16.38
CA SER A 403 0.33 -13.92 17.48
C SER A 403 0.40 -12.47 17.96
N GLY A 404 -0.72 -11.76 18.01
CA GLY A 404 -0.77 -10.34 18.35
C GLY A 404 -1.95 -9.99 19.24
N GLY A 405 -2.13 -8.69 19.48
CA GLY A 405 -3.30 -8.13 20.14
C GLY A 405 -3.21 -8.00 21.66
N ILE A 406 -2.09 -8.37 22.30
CA ILE A 406 -1.87 -8.25 23.73
C ILE A 406 -0.68 -7.33 24.01
N ASP A 407 -0.86 -6.37 24.94
CA ASP A 407 0.18 -5.48 25.45
C ASP A 407 1.03 -6.22 26.48
N MET A 408 2.23 -6.65 26.10
CA MET A 408 3.11 -7.50 26.91
C MET A 408 4.04 -6.69 27.82
N ASP A 409 4.30 -5.44 27.52
CA ASP A 409 5.19 -4.57 28.32
C ASP A 409 4.44 -3.47 29.09
N ASN A 410 3.09 -3.49 29.06
CA ASN A 410 2.19 -2.52 29.72
C ASN A 410 2.46 -1.06 29.28
N ASN A 411 2.82 -0.87 28.01
CA ASN A 411 2.99 0.47 27.46
C ASN A 411 1.67 1.08 26.92
N GLY A 412 0.59 0.30 26.88
CA GLY A 412 -0.75 0.68 26.41
C GLY A 412 -0.99 0.32 24.94
N TYR A 413 -0.03 -0.28 24.25
CA TYR A 413 -0.10 -0.71 22.86
C TYR A 413 0.10 -2.22 22.74
N PRO A 414 -0.70 -2.93 21.94
CA PRO A 414 -0.53 -4.37 21.79
C PRO A 414 0.74 -4.70 21.00
N ASP A 415 1.35 -5.83 21.35
CA ASP A 415 2.61 -6.31 20.80
C ASP A 415 2.38 -7.46 19.80
N LEU A 416 3.43 -7.79 19.04
CA LEU A 416 3.42 -8.86 18.04
C LEU A 416 4.52 -9.87 18.31
N LEU A 417 4.14 -11.14 18.46
CA LEU A 417 5.05 -12.28 18.52
C LEU A 417 5.16 -12.92 17.14
N VAL A 418 6.38 -13.11 16.67
CA VAL A 418 6.70 -13.66 15.34
C VAL A 418 7.57 -14.89 15.50
N GLY A 419 7.18 -16.00 14.84
CA GLY A 419 7.97 -17.20 14.75
C GLY A 419 8.74 -17.28 13.42
N ALA A 420 9.96 -17.80 13.49
CA ALA A 420 10.84 -18.12 12.38
C ALA A 420 11.19 -19.62 12.43
N TYR A 421 10.43 -20.41 11.68
CA TYR A 421 10.42 -21.88 11.80
C TYR A 421 11.79 -22.52 11.52
N ASP A 422 12.39 -22.23 10.37
CA ASP A 422 13.66 -22.86 9.98
C ASP A 422 14.86 -22.40 10.85
N SER A 423 14.74 -21.23 11.45
CA SER A 423 15.76 -20.69 12.36
C SER A 423 15.55 -21.08 13.80
N GLU A 424 14.46 -21.82 14.10
CA GLU A 424 14.09 -22.24 15.47
C GLU A 424 14.03 -21.08 16.47
N ARG A 425 13.59 -19.89 16.03
CA ARG A 425 13.56 -18.65 16.82
C ARG A 425 12.18 -18.01 16.87
N ILE A 426 11.98 -17.24 17.93
CA ILE A 426 10.85 -16.34 18.10
C ILE A 426 11.33 -14.94 18.41
N LEU A 427 10.58 -13.94 17.97
CA LEU A 427 10.82 -12.55 18.31
C LEU A 427 9.54 -11.90 18.83
N LEU A 428 9.63 -11.30 20.01
CA LEU A 428 8.60 -10.41 20.51
C LEU A 428 8.91 -8.98 20.07
N LEU A 429 8.10 -8.48 19.15
CA LEU A 429 8.17 -7.11 18.67
C LEU A 429 7.29 -6.23 19.55
N LYS A 430 7.93 -5.39 20.35
CA LYS A 430 7.24 -4.45 21.22
C LYS A 430 6.80 -3.21 20.41
N THR A 431 5.53 -2.91 20.49
CA THR A 431 4.97 -1.74 19.81
C THR A 431 5.40 -0.46 20.51
N ARG A 432 5.98 0.45 19.78
CA ARG A 432 6.34 1.77 20.28
C ARG A 432 5.09 2.66 20.36
N PRO A 433 5.04 3.63 21.28
CA PRO A 433 3.94 4.58 21.33
C PRO A 433 3.70 5.23 19.97
N ILE A 434 2.46 5.17 19.49
CA ILE A 434 2.08 5.71 18.19
C ILE A 434 1.42 7.06 18.38
N ILE A 435 1.89 8.07 17.66
CA ILE A 435 1.32 9.41 17.69
C ILE A 435 0.79 9.81 16.33
N HIS A 436 -0.26 10.61 16.34
CA HIS A 436 -0.82 11.24 15.18
C HIS A 436 -0.50 12.74 15.20
N ILE A 437 -0.02 13.28 14.08
CA ILE A 437 0.24 14.70 13.91
C ILE A 437 -0.78 15.26 12.92
N GLU A 438 -1.62 16.18 13.39
CA GLU A 438 -2.53 16.94 12.56
C GLU A 438 -1.92 18.30 12.23
N ILE A 439 -1.92 18.66 10.95
CA ILE A 439 -1.30 19.88 10.43
C ILE A 439 -2.38 20.92 10.13
N ASP A 440 -2.23 22.10 10.71
CA ASP A 440 -3.06 23.27 10.43
C ASP A 440 -2.20 24.43 9.89
N ILE A 441 -2.64 25.03 8.78
CA ILE A 441 -1.96 26.14 8.12
C ILE A 441 -2.88 27.36 8.14
N ASP A 442 -2.41 28.43 8.79
CA ASP A 442 -3.13 29.70 8.87
C ASP A 442 -2.26 30.83 8.34
N GLY A 443 -2.80 31.60 7.39
CA GLY A 443 -2.09 32.75 6.83
C GLY A 443 -2.95 33.60 5.90
N LYS A 444 -3.43 34.72 6.41
CA LYS A 444 -4.18 35.70 5.60
C LYS A 444 -3.34 36.27 4.46
N GLU A 445 -2.01 36.36 4.64
CA GLU A 445 -1.06 36.90 3.66
C GLU A 445 -0.81 35.94 2.47
N MET A 446 -1.25 34.67 2.57
CA MET A 446 -1.16 33.73 1.45
C MET A 446 -2.19 33.97 0.35
N LYS A 447 -3.22 34.76 0.62
CA LYS A 447 -4.26 35.08 -0.35
C LYS A 447 -4.01 36.47 -0.92
N ASN A 448 -4.16 36.63 -2.22
CA ASN A 448 -4.02 37.91 -2.91
C ASN A 448 -2.64 38.57 -2.77
N ILE A 449 -1.58 37.80 -3.00
CA ILE A 449 -0.20 38.29 -2.95
C ILE A 449 0.02 39.27 -4.12
N ASN A 450 0.36 40.51 -3.82
CA ASN A 450 0.73 41.48 -4.84
C ASN A 450 2.18 41.24 -5.29
N ALA A 451 2.37 40.72 -6.51
CA ALA A 451 3.67 40.35 -7.06
C ALA A 451 4.63 41.54 -7.25
N THR A 452 4.12 42.76 -7.35
CA THR A 452 4.94 43.99 -7.57
C THR A 452 5.31 44.70 -6.30
N ARG A 453 4.60 44.44 -5.19
CA ARG A 453 4.84 45.09 -3.90
C ARG A 453 6.02 44.44 -3.17
N LYS A 454 7.07 45.24 -2.92
CA LYS A 454 8.23 44.80 -2.14
C LYS A 454 7.93 44.85 -0.63
N GLY A 455 8.50 43.88 0.09
CA GLY A 455 8.32 43.75 1.53
C GLY A 455 7.02 43.07 1.95
N CYS A 456 6.97 42.64 3.20
CA CYS A 456 5.79 42.06 3.84
C CYS A 456 5.79 42.42 5.34
N PRO A 457 4.70 42.22 6.10
CA PRO A 457 4.68 42.55 7.54
C PRO A 457 5.79 41.91 8.36
N ALA A 458 6.26 40.73 7.98
CA ALA A 458 7.39 40.05 8.62
C ALA A 458 8.76 40.63 8.22
N SER A 459 8.88 41.30 7.07
CA SER A 459 10.13 41.86 6.54
C SER A 459 9.85 43.11 5.70
N ARG A 460 9.55 44.25 6.38
CA ARG A 460 9.10 45.50 5.74
C ARG A 460 10.11 46.11 4.80
N ASN A 461 11.40 45.97 5.10
CA ASN A 461 12.50 46.58 4.35
C ASN A 461 13.10 45.62 3.30
N SER A 462 12.43 44.53 2.98
CA SER A 462 12.88 43.60 1.95
C SER A 462 12.78 44.19 0.55
N ASN A 463 13.82 44.00 -0.26
CA ASN A 463 13.81 44.31 -1.69
C ASN A 463 13.05 43.29 -2.52
N TYR A 464 12.51 42.25 -1.90
CA TYR A 464 11.76 41.18 -2.52
C TYR A 464 10.31 41.19 -2.04
N THR A 465 9.39 40.75 -2.88
CA THR A 465 8.03 40.44 -2.47
C THR A 465 8.05 39.25 -1.51
N CYS A 466 7.31 39.31 -0.41
CA CYS A 466 7.23 38.24 0.55
C CYS A 466 5.84 38.14 1.20
N PHE A 467 5.56 37.01 1.80
CA PHE A 467 4.39 36.75 2.61
C PHE A 467 4.74 35.83 3.75
N SER A 468 3.88 35.76 4.76
CA SER A 468 4.07 34.86 5.89
C SER A 468 2.82 34.09 6.21
N PHE A 469 3.01 32.89 6.76
CA PHE A 469 1.96 32.06 7.30
C PHE A 469 2.41 31.38 8.58
N ARG A 470 1.48 30.79 9.30
CA ARG A 470 1.73 30.01 10.49
C ARG A 470 1.44 28.56 10.21
N SER A 471 2.44 27.70 10.38
CA SER A 471 2.31 26.25 10.34
C SER A 471 2.21 25.73 11.76
N CYS A 472 1.07 25.16 12.12
CA CYS A 472 0.81 24.55 13.40
C CYS A 472 0.71 23.05 13.26
N PHE A 473 1.18 22.31 14.24
CA PHE A 473 0.89 20.88 14.35
C PHE A 473 0.38 20.54 15.74
N THR A 474 -0.61 19.69 15.78
CA THR A 474 -1.24 19.18 17.00
C THR A 474 -0.91 17.69 17.12
N ILE A 475 -0.46 17.28 18.31
CA ILE A 475 -0.09 15.91 18.59
C ILE A 475 -1.20 15.25 19.40
N SER A 476 -1.66 14.09 18.93
CA SER A 476 -2.57 13.21 19.65
C SER A 476 -1.95 11.81 19.76
N GLY A 477 -2.29 11.09 20.84
CA GLY A 477 -1.75 9.77 21.18
C GLY A 477 -1.58 9.60 22.68
N LYS A 478 -1.44 8.36 23.14
CA LYS A 478 -1.20 8.03 24.55
C LYS A 478 0.30 8.09 24.85
N LEU A 479 0.81 9.28 25.15
CA LEU A 479 2.18 9.48 25.60
C LEU A 479 2.25 9.43 27.13
N LYS A 480 3.30 8.81 27.67
CA LYS A 480 3.64 8.92 29.10
C LYS A 480 3.91 10.40 29.46
N LYS A 481 3.50 10.82 30.67
CA LYS A 481 3.79 12.17 31.14
C LYS A 481 5.30 12.40 31.12
N MET A 482 5.73 13.55 30.55
CA MET A 482 7.12 14.04 30.50
C MET A 482 8.04 13.44 29.40
N GLU A 483 7.51 12.68 28.45
CA GLU A 483 8.34 12.33 27.28
C GLU A 483 8.68 13.54 26.45
N LYS A 484 9.97 13.70 26.14
CA LYS A 484 10.51 14.75 25.26
C LYS A 484 11.04 14.07 23.99
N PHE A 485 10.65 14.56 22.84
CA PHE A 485 11.15 14.08 21.56
C PHE A 485 11.22 15.23 20.54
N ASN A 486 11.87 15.01 19.44
CA ASN A 486 12.04 16.02 18.40
C ASN A 486 11.15 15.70 17.20
N VAL A 487 10.38 16.69 16.76
CA VAL A 487 9.63 16.65 15.51
C VAL A 487 10.38 17.47 14.49
N THR A 488 10.76 16.86 13.39
CA THR A 488 11.35 17.55 12.25
C THR A 488 10.25 17.85 11.25
N TYR A 489 10.04 19.12 10.93
CA TYR A 489 9.17 19.48 9.81
C TYR A 489 9.98 19.94 8.61
N HIS A 490 9.49 19.57 7.45
CA HIS A 490 10.06 19.93 6.17
C HIS A 490 9.00 20.62 5.33
N ILE A 491 9.34 21.79 4.79
CA ILE A 491 8.47 22.56 3.92
C ILE A 491 9.16 22.88 2.60
N SER A 492 8.47 22.64 1.50
CA SER A 492 8.96 22.90 0.14
C SER A 492 7.84 23.37 -0.76
N GLU A 493 8.19 24.02 -1.87
CA GLU A 493 7.30 24.20 -3.01
C GLU A 493 7.13 22.86 -3.73
N GLU A 494 5.90 22.49 -4.12
CA GLU A 494 5.67 21.33 -4.97
C GLU A 494 6.38 21.54 -6.31
N LYS A 495 7.28 20.63 -6.66
CA LYS A 495 8.21 20.77 -7.78
C LYS A 495 7.45 20.91 -9.12
N LYS A 496 7.37 22.12 -9.63
CA LYS A 496 7.30 22.41 -11.06
C LYS A 496 8.71 22.74 -11.57
N PHE A 497 8.91 22.73 -12.88
CA PHE A 497 10.22 22.86 -13.54
C PHE A 497 11.14 24.00 -13.04
N VAL A 498 10.56 25.10 -12.53
CA VAL A 498 11.31 26.25 -11.98
C VAL A 498 10.67 26.66 -10.65
N PRO A 499 11.40 26.57 -9.52
CA PRO A 499 10.88 27.04 -8.23
C PRO A 499 10.65 28.58 -8.26
N ARG A 500 9.47 29.02 -7.83
CA ARG A 500 9.08 30.43 -7.81
C ARG A 500 9.44 31.16 -6.52
N ILE A 501 9.75 30.39 -5.48
CA ILE A 501 9.99 30.90 -4.14
C ILE A 501 11.37 30.52 -3.59
N TRP A 502 11.71 31.12 -2.44
CA TRP A 502 12.81 30.70 -1.60
C TRP A 502 12.52 31.02 -0.12
N PHE A 503 13.13 30.26 0.77
CA PHE A 503 13.07 30.48 2.22
C PHE A 503 14.37 31.14 2.70
N PRO A 504 14.31 32.03 3.72
CA PRO A 504 15.51 32.61 4.33
C PRO A 504 16.23 31.52 5.13
N ASN A 505 17.54 31.47 5.00
CA ASN A 505 18.37 30.62 5.85
C ASN A 505 18.60 31.34 7.21
N PRO A 506 18.18 30.72 8.34
CA PRO A 506 18.34 31.34 9.65
C PRO A 506 19.81 31.50 10.10
N ARG A 507 20.73 30.69 9.53
CA ARG A 507 22.18 30.74 9.83
C ARG A 507 22.95 31.70 8.92
N ASN A 508 22.45 31.98 7.73
CA ASN A 508 23.07 32.87 6.76
C ASN A 508 21.99 33.63 5.97
N PRO A 509 21.66 34.86 6.34
CA PRO A 509 20.62 35.67 5.70
C PRO A 509 20.82 35.89 4.18
N HIS A 510 22.03 35.72 3.67
CA HIS A 510 22.34 35.84 2.25
C HIS A 510 22.12 34.56 1.47
N SER A 511 21.91 33.42 2.13
CA SER A 511 21.66 32.14 1.51
C SER A 511 20.15 31.92 1.29
N LYS A 512 19.78 31.51 0.07
CA LYS A 512 18.42 31.23 -0.38
C LYS A 512 18.20 29.71 -0.41
N LEU A 513 17.23 29.23 0.36
CA LEU A 513 16.89 27.82 0.42
C LEU A 513 15.67 27.52 -0.45
N SER A 514 15.68 26.46 -1.25
CA SER A 514 14.53 25.98 -2.00
C SER A 514 13.51 25.28 -1.10
N GLU A 515 13.97 24.77 0.03
CA GLU A 515 13.21 24.04 1.04
C GLU A 515 13.73 24.38 2.42
N LYS A 516 12.91 24.19 3.44
CA LYS A 516 13.27 24.47 4.83
C LYS A 516 12.96 23.26 5.70
N THR A 517 13.97 22.87 6.48
CA THR A 517 13.83 21.83 7.51
C THR A 517 14.13 22.46 8.87
N LYS A 518 13.30 22.15 9.85
CA LYS A 518 13.49 22.62 11.23
C LYS A 518 13.11 21.51 12.21
N MET A 519 13.92 21.36 13.23
CA MET A 519 13.66 20.48 14.35
C MET A 519 12.97 21.29 15.48
N VAL A 520 11.86 20.78 15.98
CA VAL A 520 11.08 21.39 17.06
C VAL A 520 11.02 20.41 18.23
N PRO A 521 11.59 20.80 19.41
CA PRO A 521 11.47 19.98 20.59
C PRO A 521 10.03 19.99 21.10
N VAL A 522 9.50 18.80 21.33
CA VAL A 522 8.13 18.56 21.77
C VAL A 522 8.12 17.99 23.17
N ASN A 523 7.15 18.41 23.97
CA ASN A 523 6.88 17.88 25.29
C ASN A 523 5.43 17.40 25.36
N SER A 524 5.20 16.20 25.88
CA SER A 524 3.87 15.58 26.01
C SER A 524 2.80 16.44 26.71
N ASN A 525 3.20 17.46 27.49
CA ASN A 525 2.29 18.40 28.16
C ASN A 525 1.72 19.47 27.23
N LYS A 526 2.34 19.72 26.06
CA LYS A 526 1.92 20.74 25.11
C LYS A 526 1.42 20.07 23.84
N LYS A 527 0.13 20.16 23.58
CA LYS A 527 -0.49 19.48 22.44
C LYS A 527 -0.28 20.14 21.09
N GLN A 528 -0.13 21.50 21.04
CA GLN A 528 -0.03 22.26 19.81
C GLN A 528 1.25 23.09 19.74
N TYR A 529 1.92 23.03 18.61
CA TYR A 529 3.14 23.79 18.31
C TYR A 529 2.95 24.55 17.01
N CYS A 530 3.32 25.84 17.00
CA CYS A 530 3.15 26.69 15.82
C CYS A 530 4.47 27.40 15.50
N GLU A 531 4.80 27.44 14.22
CA GLU A 531 5.95 28.15 13.66
C GLU A 531 5.49 29.17 12.62
N LYS A 532 6.06 30.36 12.67
CA LYS A 532 5.82 31.38 11.65
C LYS A 532 6.86 31.27 10.54
N GLU A 533 6.37 31.05 9.32
CA GLU A 533 7.19 30.96 8.12
C GLU A 533 7.08 32.21 7.27
N THR A 534 8.22 32.67 6.75
CA THR A 534 8.29 33.77 5.79
C THR A 534 8.87 33.25 4.49
N VAL A 535 8.18 33.52 3.40
CA VAL A 535 8.51 33.05 2.06
C VAL A 535 8.73 34.25 1.17
N TYR A 536 9.75 34.20 0.34
CA TYR A 536 10.09 35.23 -0.63
C TYR A 536 9.85 34.74 -2.03
N ILE A 537 9.31 35.62 -2.88
CA ILE A 537 9.07 35.35 -4.31
C ILE A 537 10.34 35.73 -5.07
N LYS A 538 10.76 34.88 -5.99
CA LYS A 538 11.91 35.15 -6.86
C LYS A 538 11.61 36.31 -7.81
N PRO A 539 12.57 37.17 -8.10
CA PRO A 539 12.38 38.21 -9.11
C PRO A 539 12.18 37.58 -10.49
N GLY A 540 11.27 38.15 -11.28
CA GLY A 540 10.99 37.69 -12.66
C GLY A 540 10.08 36.48 -12.75
N VAL A 541 9.33 36.15 -11.71
CA VAL A 541 8.27 35.14 -11.80
C VAL A 541 7.19 35.61 -12.78
N SER A 542 7.00 34.86 -13.86
CA SER A 542 6.03 35.16 -14.92
C SER A 542 4.66 34.54 -14.65
N ASP A 543 4.61 33.34 -14.06
CA ASP A 543 3.38 32.64 -13.73
C ASP A 543 2.80 33.13 -12.39
N ILE A 544 1.84 34.05 -12.48
CA ILE A 544 1.08 34.56 -11.33
C ILE A 544 -0.37 34.05 -11.30
N LEU A 545 -0.82 33.35 -12.33
CA LEU A 545 -2.15 32.75 -12.36
C LEU A 545 -2.22 31.44 -11.60
N SER A 546 -1.20 30.61 -11.74
CA SER A 546 -1.12 29.34 -11.00
C SER A 546 -0.80 29.60 -9.53
N PRO A 547 -1.54 29.02 -8.58
CA PRO A 547 -1.20 29.10 -7.16
C PRO A 547 0.19 28.51 -6.89
N ILE A 548 0.87 29.03 -5.88
CA ILE A 548 2.08 28.42 -5.36
C ILE A 548 1.64 27.28 -4.45
N LYS A 549 1.91 26.06 -4.85
CA LYS A 549 1.59 24.87 -4.07
C LYS A 549 2.72 24.50 -3.14
N PHE A 550 2.39 24.29 -1.88
CA PHE A 550 3.31 23.90 -0.83
C PHE A 550 3.02 22.48 -0.37
N LYS A 551 4.09 21.79 -0.02
CA LYS A 551 4.06 20.52 0.69
C LYS A 551 4.74 20.68 2.02
N VAL A 552 4.04 20.37 3.11
CA VAL A 552 4.59 20.27 4.46
C VAL A 552 4.48 18.84 4.93
N ASN A 553 5.57 18.29 5.41
CA ASN A 553 5.58 16.99 6.09
C ASN A 553 6.29 17.08 7.43
N TYR A 554 5.85 16.25 8.36
CA TYR A 554 6.43 16.09 9.67
C TYR A 554 6.97 14.68 9.82
N THR A 555 8.18 14.57 10.35
CA THR A 555 8.84 13.31 10.69
C THR A 555 9.32 13.38 12.14
N LEU A 556 9.39 12.24 12.79
CA LEU A 556 10.05 12.13 14.08
C LEU A 556 11.53 11.91 13.86
N PHE A 557 12.33 12.53 14.71
CA PHE A 557 13.75 12.21 14.78
C PHE A 557 13.90 11.03 15.72
N ASP A 558 14.33 9.90 15.19
CA ASP A 558 14.38 8.62 15.88
C ASP A 558 15.77 8.42 16.51
N ASP A 559 15.92 8.83 17.77
CA ASP A 559 17.20 8.71 18.49
C ASP A 559 17.19 7.63 19.60
N ALA A 560 16.05 6.98 19.88
CA ALA A 560 15.96 6.02 20.97
C ALA A 560 14.89 4.97 20.74
N TYR A 561 15.14 3.75 21.21
CA TYR A 561 14.20 2.61 21.20
C TYR A 561 12.84 2.89 21.86
N HIS A 562 12.72 3.94 22.66
CA HIS A 562 11.50 4.33 23.35
C HIS A 562 10.81 5.57 22.75
N SER A 563 11.35 6.16 21.69
CA SER A 563 10.71 7.32 21.05
C SER A 563 9.40 6.89 20.36
N PRO A 564 8.35 7.76 20.38
CA PRO A 564 7.13 7.45 19.67
C PRO A 564 7.37 7.39 18.15
N ILE A 565 6.47 6.72 17.43
CA ILE A 565 6.44 6.69 15.96
C ILE A 565 5.19 7.37 15.42
N LEU A 566 5.21 7.77 14.15
CA LEU A 566 4.06 8.35 13.49
C LEU A 566 3.14 7.26 12.92
N ASN A 567 1.84 7.41 13.16
CA ASN A 567 0.81 6.55 12.56
C ASN A 567 0.86 6.57 11.02
N LYS A 568 0.99 7.76 10.47
CA LYS A 568 1.21 8.01 9.03
C LYS A 568 2.16 9.18 8.88
N THR A 569 2.91 9.23 7.77
CA THR A 569 3.58 10.44 7.36
C THR A 569 2.55 11.55 7.20
N SER A 570 2.55 12.51 8.14
CA SER A 570 1.64 13.64 8.09
C SER A 570 2.08 14.61 7.01
N VAL A 571 1.38 14.60 5.89
CA VAL A 571 1.63 15.49 4.76
C VAL A 571 0.42 16.39 4.54
N LYS A 572 0.66 17.68 4.45
CA LYS A 572 -0.37 18.67 4.11
C LYS A 572 0.04 19.44 2.86
N PHE A 573 -0.89 19.52 1.92
CA PHE A 573 -0.76 20.41 0.77
C PHE A 573 -1.61 21.65 1.01
N PHE A 574 -1.08 22.81 0.63
CA PHE A 574 -1.79 24.08 0.68
C PHE A 574 -1.27 25.01 -0.40
N GLU A 575 -2.00 26.10 -0.64
CA GLU A 575 -1.75 26.99 -1.77
C GLU A 575 -1.68 28.43 -1.32
N ALA A 576 -0.80 29.19 -1.98
CA ALA A 576 -0.78 30.64 -1.90
C ALA A 576 -1.11 31.25 -3.27
N THR A 577 -1.99 32.25 -3.30
CA THR A 577 -2.53 32.83 -4.53
C THR A 577 -2.06 34.27 -4.69
N PHE A 578 -1.78 34.64 -5.94
CA PHE A 578 -1.48 36.01 -6.29
C PHE A 578 -2.75 36.84 -6.50
N GLN A 579 -2.63 38.13 -6.28
CA GLN A 579 -3.65 39.09 -6.66
C GLN A 579 -3.71 39.16 -8.19
N LYS A 580 -4.88 38.93 -8.76
CA LYS A 580 -5.15 38.99 -10.19
C LYS A 580 -6.00 40.22 -10.49
N GLU A 581 -5.80 40.80 -11.66
CA GLU A 581 -6.62 41.92 -12.17
C GLU A 581 -7.80 41.42 -13.02
N CYS A 582 -8.50 40.39 -12.54
CA CYS A 582 -9.50 39.66 -13.29
C CYS A 582 -10.81 39.61 -12.49
N GLY A 583 -11.62 40.67 -12.59
CA GLY A 583 -12.96 40.73 -12.01
C GLY A 583 -13.07 40.41 -10.50
N ASN A 584 -14.31 40.05 -10.10
CA ASN A 584 -14.60 39.69 -8.69
C ASN A 584 -14.55 38.20 -8.40
N ASP A 585 -14.41 37.36 -9.42
CA ASP A 585 -14.40 35.90 -9.32
C ASP A 585 -13.03 35.29 -9.41
N ASP A 586 -11.98 36.12 -9.55
CA ASP A 586 -10.58 35.72 -9.71
C ASP A 586 -10.30 34.77 -10.89
N ILE A 587 -11.25 34.64 -11.84
CA ILE A 587 -11.11 33.87 -13.06
C ILE A 587 -10.80 34.82 -14.20
N CYS A 588 -9.62 34.74 -14.78
CA CYS A 588 -9.20 35.56 -15.89
C CYS A 588 -9.77 35.02 -17.22
N GLU A 589 -10.76 35.70 -17.80
CA GLU A 589 -11.36 35.35 -19.08
C GLU A 589 -10.83 36.23 -20.20
N SER A 590 -9.87 35.73 -20.98
CA SER A 590 -9.36 36.45 -22.16
C SER A 590 -10.23 36.22 -23.41
N PHE A 591 -10.18 37.18 -24.31
CA PHE A 591 -10.80 37.07 -25.63
C PHE A 591 -9.80 37.50 -26.72
N LEU A 592 -8.95 36.54 -27.11
CA LEU A 592 -7.87 36.78 -28.05
C LEU A 592 -8.33 36.58 -29.49
N VAL A 593 -8.09 37.58 -30.33
CA VAL A 593 -8.35 37.53 -31.77
C VAL A 593 -7.04 37.64 -32.51
N LEU A 594 -6.75 36.65 -33.35
CA LEU A 594 -5.58 36.63 -34.22
C LEU A 594 -5.97 36.94 -35.65
N LYS A 595 -5.31 37.92 -36.23
CA LYS A 595 -5.35 38.25 -37.67
C LYS A 595 -3.95 38.06 -38.22
N ALA A 596 -3.83 37.48 -39.42
CA ALA A 596 -2.54 37.29 -40.05
C ALA A 596 -2.59 37.51 -41.54
N GLY A 597 -1.51 38.02 -42.10
CA GLY A 597 -1.36 38.31 -43.52
C GLY A 597 0.13 38.43 -43.89
N THR A 598 0.37 38.88 -45.08
CA THR A 598 1.70 39.20 -45.59
C THR A 598 1.63 40.41 -46.48
N ASN A 599 2.76 41.08 -46.69
CA ASN A 599 2.95 42.22 -47.57
C ASN A 599 2.77 41.91 -49.07
N LEU A 600 2.50 40.66 -49.43
CA LEU A 600 2.43 40.17 -50.81
C LEU A 600 1.04 40.31 -51.40
N LYS A 601 0.96 40.34 -52.77
CA LYS A 601 -0.32 40.33 -53.48
C LYS A 601 -0.91 38.91 -53.54
N LYS A 602 -2.24 38.84 -53.48
CA LYS A 602 -2.99 37.59 -53.64
C LYS A 602 -3.33 37.38 -55.14
N ASN A 603 -3.40 36.10 -55.54
CA ASN A 603 -3.97 35.71 -56.82
C ASN A 603 -5.53 35.74 -56.75
N GLU A 604 -6.18 35.38 -57.85
CA GLU A 604 -7.65 35.34 -57.96
C GLU A 604 -8.30 34.35 -57.01
N GLU A 605 -7.54 33.30 -56.56
CA GLU A 605 -7.97 32.30 -55.58
C GLU A 605 -7.71 32.72 -54.11
N GLY A 606 -7.16 33.93 -53.89
CA GLY A 606 -6.89 34.45 -52.55
C GLY A 606 -5.60 33.97 -51.92
N ILE A 607 -4.73 33.27 -52.66
CA ILE A 607 -3.44 32.76 -52.20
C ILE A 607 -2.34 33.77 -52.49
N TYR A 608 -1.45 33.99 -51.57
CA TYR A 608 -0.32 34.93 -51.75
C TYR A 608 0.71 34.38 -52.73
N MET A 609 1.26 35.27 -53.57
CA MET A 609 2.26 34.91 -54.59
C MET A 609 3.63 35.40 -54.19
N VAL A 610 4.61 34.48 -54.10
CA VAL A 610 6.00 34.75 -53.74
C VAL A 610 6.90 34.47 -54.91
N ASN A 611 7.79 35.43 -55.23
CA ASN A 611 8.77 35.32 -56.30
C ASN A 611 10.15 35.09 -55.68
N THR A 612 10.92 34.08 -56.15
CA THR A 612 12.26 33.78 -55.68
C THR A 612 13.31 34.88 -55.89
N ILE A 613 12.96 35.92 -56.69
CA ILE A 613 13.84 37.06 -56.94
C ILE A 613 13.68 38.14 -55.87
N SER A 614 12.48 38.30 -55.34
CA SER A 614 12.20 39.18 -54.18
C SER A 614 12.41 38.42 -52.90
N SER A 615 13.57 38.57 -52.28
CA SER A 615 14.09 37.71 -51.23
C SER A 615 13.42 37.81 -49.87
N GLU A 616 12.45 38.65 -49.66
CA GLU A 616 11.89 38.86 -48.33
C GLU A 616 10.38 38.47 -48.27
N PHE A 617 10.07 37.55 -47.33
CA PHE A 617 8.73 37.24 -46.93
C PHE A 617 8.48 37.84 -45.54
N ILE A 618 7.60 38.83 -45.45
CA ILE A 618 7.22 39.43 -44.18
C ILE A 618 5.83 38.93 -43.81
N LEU A 619 5.76 38.16 -42.71
CA LEU A 619 4.52 37.75 -42.08
C LEU A 619 4.07 38.82 -41.09
N GLU A 620 2.87 39.32 -41.28
CA GLU A 620 2.24 40.28 -40.36
C GLU A 620 1.19 39.55 -39.53
N ALA A 621 1.29 39.62 -38.20
CA ALA A 621 0.31 39.09 -37.27
C ALA A 621 -0.16 40.19 -36.32
N ILE A 622 -1.45 40.24 -36.09
CA ILE A 622 -2.10 41.19 -35.18
C ILE A 622 -2.83 40.36 -34.13
N VAL A 623 -2.46 40.56 -32.88
CA VAL A 623 -3.12 39.92 -31.72
C VAL A 623 -3.88 41.02 -30.96
N GLU A 624 -5.18 40.84 -30.80
CA GLU A 624 -6.06 41.74 -30.04
C GLU A 624 -6.64 40.99 -28.84
N ASN A 625 -6.68 41.64 -27.68
CA ASN A 625 -7.42 41.13 -26.52
C ASN A 625 -8.60 42.05 -26.22
N HIS A 626 -9.80 41.53 -26.26
CA HIS A 626 -11.04 42.32 -26.10
C HIS A 626 -11.70 42.18 -24.72
N ARG A 627 -11.14 41.37 -23.81
CA ARG A 627 -11.66 41.18 -22.46
C ARG A 627 -10.57 41.37 -21.41
N GLU A 628 -10.59 40.54 -20.36
CA GLU A 628 -9.66 40.59 -19.22
C GLU A 628 -8.23 40.27 -19.63
N PRO A 629 -7.25 40.56 -18.76
CA PRO A 629 -5.87 40.31 -19.05
C PRO A 629 -5.56 38.85 -19.42
N ALA A 630 -4.83 38.66 -20.52
CA ALA A 630 -4.34 37.37 -20.96
C ALA A 630 -2.90 37.16 -20.40
N TYR A 631 -2.76 36.27 -19.44
CA TYR A 631 -1.45 35.98 -18.82
C TYR A 631 -0.65 35.00 -19.66
N GLU A 632 0.67 35.24 -19.72
CA GLU A 632 1.61 34.46 -20.55
C GLU A 632 1.13 34.34 -22.00
N ALA A 633 0.57 35.41 -22.56
CA ALA A 633 0.07 35.41 -23.93
C ALA A 633 1.22 35.20 -24.92
N LYS A 634 1.14 34.14 -25.73
CA LYS A 634 2.16 33.77 -26.72
C LYS A 634 1.54 33.52 -28.08
N LEU A 635 2.23 34.02 -29.10
CA LEU A 635 1.93 33.69 -30.50
C LEU A 635 2.91 32.60 -30.97
N PHE A 636 2.36 31.53 -31.50
CA PHE A 636 3.09 30.43 -32.09
C PHE A 636 2.96 30.50 -33.61
N VAL A 637 4.10 30.45 -34.31
CA VAL A 637 4.15 30.47 -35.79
C VAL A 637 4.87 29.25 -36.29
N ILE A 638 4.12 28.28 -36.81
CA ILE A 638 4.65 27.08 -37.45
C ILE A 638 4.81 27.37 -38.92
N TYR A 639 6.00 27.17 -39.47
CA TYR A 639 6.35 27.43 -40.83
C TYR A 639 7.06 26.23 -41.49
N PRO A 640 6.94 26.07 -42.85
CA PRO A 640 7.54 24.95 -43.56
C PRO A 640 9.06 24.99 -43.58
N LYS A 641 9.72 23.86 -43.79
CA LYS A 641 11.20 23.74 -43.89
C LYS A 641 11.79 24.51 -45.08
N ALA A 642 10.97 24.86 -46.06
CA ALA A 642 11.34 25.71 -47.18
C ALA A 642 11.65 27.18 -46.79
N MET A 643 11.39 27.56 -45.56
CA MET A 643 11.59 28.89 -45.02
C MET A 643 12.49 28.85 -43.80
N SER A 644 13.21 29.95 -43.57
CA SER A 644 14.04 30.18 -42.38
C SER A 644 13.64 31.51 -41.73
N TYR A 645 13.37 31.47 -40.42
CA TYR A 645 13.11 32.71 -39.66
C TYR A 645 14.41 33.49 -39.48
N ILE A 646 14.40 34.77 -39.77
CA ILE A 646 15.56 35.66 -39.68
C ILE A 646 15.45 36.56 -38.46
N ALA A 647 14.39 37.35 -38.38
CA ALA A 647 14.23 38.33 -37.30
C ALA A 647 12.77 38.83 -37.18
N MET A 648 12.47 39.34 -36.01
CA MET A 648 11.30 40.21 -35.82
C MET A 648 11.70 41.65 -36.26
N LEU A 649 10.84 42.26 -37.04
CA LEU A 649 10.97 43.69 -37.38
C LEU A 649 10.29 44.50 -36.29
N THR A 650 11.03 45.31 -35.56
CA THR A 650 10.52 46.18 -34.51
C THR A 650 10.10 47.54 -35.11
N ASP A 651 8.86 47.93 -34.86
CA ASP A 651 8.46 49.35 -35.02
C ASP A 651 8.91 50.08 -33.72
N GLU A 652 9.58 51.22 -33.85
CA GLU A 652 10.14 51.97 -32.69
C GLU A 652 9.08 52.42 -31.65
N ASP A 653 7.80 52.37 -32.01
CA ASP A 653 6.65 52.77 -31.19
C ASP A 653 5.79 51.59 -30.66
N ASP A 654 6.31 50.33 -30.58
CA ASP A 654 5.49 49.23 -30.05
C ASP A 654 5.41 49.31 -28.51
N PRO A 655 4.22 49.65 -27.97
CA PRO A 655 4.04 49.79 -26.51
C PRO A 655 4.06 48.44 -25.76
N ASN A 656 4.04 47.30 -26.45
CA ASN A 656 3.87 46.00 -25.87
C ASN A 656 5.19 45.25 -25.66
N ASN A 657 6.32 45.75 -26.17
CA ASN A 657 7.66 45.18 -26.07
C ASN A 657 7.71 43.66 -26.40
N VAL A 658 7.06 43.29 -27.50
CA VAL A 658 6.97 41.88 -27.97
C VAL A 658 8.36 41.37 -28.28
N LYS A 659 8.63 40.14 -27.89
CA LYS A 659 9.91 39.44 -28.16
C LYS A 659 9.65 38.11 -28.83
N CYS A 660 10.26 37.89 -29.99
CA CYS A 660 10.15 36.63 -30.74
C CYS A 660 11.48 35.91 -30.77
N SER A 661 11.43 34.60 -30.60
CA SER A 661 12.61 33.73 -30.71
C SER A 661 12.27 32.44 -31.47
N SER A 662 13.25 31.90 -32.19
CA SER A 662 13.11 30.57 -32.79
C SER A 662 13.21 29.52 -31.70
N TYR A 663 12.18 28.67 -31.62
CA TYR A 663 12.21 27.51 -30.73
C TYR A 663 12.88 26.29 -31.39
N ASN A 664 12.63 26.13 -32.67
CA ASN A 664 13.30 25.14 -33.53
C ASN A 664 13.27 25.59 -35.01
N SER A 665 13.73 24.74 -35.93
CA SER A 665 13.84 25.05 -37.35
C SER A 665 12.49 25.29 -38.08
N THR A 666 11.35 25.14 -37.41
CA THR A 666 10.02 25.25 -37.98
C THR A 666 9.01 25.96 -37.07
N LEU A 667 9.44 26.49 -35.93
CA LEU A 667 8.57 27.12 -34.95
C LEU A 667 9.23 28.38 -34.37
N VAL A 668 8.54 29.51 -34.49
CA VAL A 668 8.84 30.75 -33.75
C VAL A 668 7.78 30.97 -32.68
N ILE A 669 8.23 31.41 -31.51
CA ILE A 669 7.39 31.76 -30.37
C ILE A 669 7.62 33.23 -30.05
N CYS A 670 6.54 34.01 -30.00
CA CYS A 670 6.55 35.43 -29.63
C CYS A 670 5.81 35.65 -28.31
N ASP A 671 6.47 36.24 -27.32
CA ASP A 671 5.86 36.68 -26.08
C ASP A 671 5.09 37.99 -26.37
N VAL A 672 3.74 37.94 -26.33
CA VAL A 672 2.85 39.06 -26.65
C VAL A 672 2.65 39.98 -25.45
N GLY A 673 2.72 39.38 -24.24
CA GLY A 673 2.65 40.11 -22.98
C GLY A 673 2.31 39.19 -21.79
N ASN A 674 2.72 39.60 -20.60
CA ASN A 674 2.38 38.93 -19.36
C ASN A 674 2.15 39.94 -18.20
N PRO A 675 0.91 40.33 -17.95
CA PRO A 675 -0.29 40.04 -18.78
C PRO A 675 -0.37 40.87 -20.06
N PHE A 676 -0.98 40.34 -21.10
CA PHE A 676 -1.45 41.12 -22.26
C PHE A 676 -2.83 41.72 -21.92
N GLN A 677 -2.82 42.99 -21.62
CA GLN A 677 -3.98 43.72 -21.08
C GLN A 677 -5.21 43.70 -22.01
N GLY A 678 -6.38 43.82 -21.40
CA GLY A 678 -7.63 43.97 -22.14
C GLY A 678 -7.64 45.23 -23.00
N ASN A 679 -8.31 45.17 -24.13
CA ASN A 679 -8.43 46.24 -25.14
C ASN A 679 -7.07 46.72 -25.70
N LYS A 680 -6.06 45.86 -25.67
CA LYS A 680 -4.74 46.10 -26.28
C LYS A 680 -4.58 45.30 -27.57
N THR A 681 -3.75 45.86 -28.46
CA THR A 681 -3.40 45.26 -29.76
C THR A 681 -1.89 45.19 -29.89
N ALA A 682 -1.37 44.02 -30.23
CA ALA A 682 0.04 43.80 -30.56
C ALA A 682 0.19 43.53 -32.04
N LYS A 683 1.08 44.29 -32.72
CA LYS A 683 1.43 44.09 -34.12
C LYS A 683 2.80 43.48 -34.23
N ILE A 684 2.91 42.32 -34.89
CA ILE A 684 4.10 41.53 -34.98
C ILE A 684 4.46 41.33 -36.45
N LYS A 685 5.68 41.72 -36.84
CA LYS A 685 6.20 41.55 -38.20
C LYS A 685 7.39 40.61 -38.14
N LEU A 686 7.31 39.43 -38.77
CA LEU A 686 8.35 38.42 -38.81
C LEU A 686 8.92 38.30 -40.21
N ARG A 687 10.24 38.41 -40.35
CA ARG A 687 10.96 38.27 -41.59
C ARG A 687 11.46 36.85 -41.76
N PHE A 688 11.15 36.28 -42.94
CA PHE A 688 11.59 34.98 -43.35
C PHE A 688 12.36 35.04 -44.67
N GLU A 689 13.34 34.14 -44.85
CA GLU A 689 14.03 33.90 -46.10
C GLU A 689 13.73 32.48 -46.62
N PHE A 690 13.86 32.28 -47.90
CA PHE A 690 13.64 30.98 -48.52
C PHE A 690 14.93 30.16 -48.56
N VAL A 691 14.76 28.87 -48.25
CA VAL A 691 15.88 27.92 -48.33
C VAL A 691 16.17 27.64 -49.82
N LYS A 692 17.42 27.80 -50.21
CA LYS A 692 17.88 27.47 -51.58
C LYS A 692 17.57 26.01 -51.88
N ASP A 693 17.13 25.71 -53.09
CA ASP A 693 16.84 24.36 -53.58
C ASP A 693 15.67 23.61 -52.98
N THR A 694 14.73 24.33 -52.32
CA THR A 694 13.51 23.71 -51.85
C THR A 694 12.68 23.12 -52.98
N LYS A 695 12.10 21.91 -52.77
CA LYS A 695 11.13 21.30 -53.69
C LYS A 695 9.69 21.72 -53.42
N GLU A 696 9.44 22.32 -52.24
CA GLU A 696 8.10 22.78 -51.84
C GLU A 696 7.67 24.01 -52.64
N GLN A 697 6.50 23.95 -53.25
CA GLN A 697 5.89 25.07 -53.97
C GLN A 697 4.83 25.78 -53.17
N LEU A 698 4.13 25.05 -52.25
CA LEU A 698 3.11 25.59 -51.35
C LEU A 698 3.70 25.83 -49.98
N LEU A 699 3.69 27.07 -49.56
CA LEU A 699 4.12 27.50 -48.22
C LEU A 699 2.89 27.62 -47.31
N ASP A 700 2.79 26.75 -46.30
CA ASP A 700 1.67 26.72 -45.37
C ASP A 700 2.14 27.14 -43.98
N LEU A 701 1.82 28.35 -43.56
CA LEU A 701 2.13 28.87 -42.23
C LEU A 701 0.87 28.79 -41.35
N LYS A 702 1.02 28.14 -40.21
CA LYS A 702 -0.04 28.00 -39.19
C LYS A 702 0.28 28.83 -37.99
N LEU A 703 -0.60 29.73 -37.63
CA LEU A 703 -0.46 30.61 -36.48
C LEU A 703 -1.54 30.30 -35.45
N PHE A 704 -1.17 30.34 -34.21
CA PHE A 704 -2.14 30.34 -33.12
C PHE A 704 -1.62 31.15 -31.93
N VAL A 705 -2.54 31.82 -31.23
CA VAL A 705 -2.28 32.53 -29.99
C VAL A 705 -2.88 31.76 -28.84
N ASN A 706 -2.15 31.67 -27.75
CA ASN A 706 -2.59 31.00 -26.52
C ASN A 706 -2.14 31.80 -25.28
N SER A 707 -2.86 31.64 -24.19
CA SER A 707 -2.54 32.21 -22.89
C SER A 707 -2.83 31.20 -21.76
N THR A 708 -2.41 31.47 -20.53
CA THR A 708 -2.80 30.69 -19.35
C THR A 708 -4.14 31.12 -18.77
N SER A 709 -4.71 32.26 -19.25
CA SER A 709 -6.10 32.67 -18.94
C SER A 709 -7.11 31.77 -19.63
N THR A 710 -8.35 31.75 -19.12
CA THR A 710 -9.46 31.03 -19.77
C THR A 710 -9.83 31.71 -21.07
N GLU A 711 -9.59 31.07 -22.21
CA GLU A 711 -9.84 31.64 -23.52
C GLU A 711 -11.32 31.47 -23.95
N ARG A 712 -11.97 32.55 -24.28
CA ARG A 712 -13.37 32.59 -24.73
C ARG A 712 -13.55 32.83 -26.23
N SER A 713 -12.48 33.11 -26.98
CA SER A 713 -12.52 33.34 -28.42
C SER A 713 -12.29 32.05 -29.21
N SER A 714 -13.04 31.88 -30.29
CA SER A 714 -12.76 30.85 -31.32
C SER A 714 -11.79 31.34 -32.42
N LYS A 715 -11.40 32.62 -32.40
CA LYS A 715 -10.58 33.27 -33.45
C LYS A 715 -9.09 33.30 -33.10
N THR A 716 -8.62 32.33 -32.37
CA THR A 716 -7.23 32.22 -31.89
C THR A 716 -6.27 31.60 -32.92
N LYS A 717 -6.76 31.11 -34.03
CA LYS A 717 -5.98 30.40 -35.06
C LYS A 717 -6.11 31.07 -36.42
N GLN A 718 -5.02 31.15 -37.17
CA GLN A 718 -4.96 31.65 -38.55
C GLN A 718 -4.05 30.78 -39.39
N ARG A 719 -4.27 30.80 -40.70
CA ARG A 719 -3.46 30.10 -41.69
C ARG A 719 -3.13 31.05 -42.82
N VAL A 720 -1.87 31.15 -43.19
CA VAL A 720 -1.38 31.94 -44.31
C VAL A 720 -0.75 31.01 -45.32
N MET A 721 -1.31 30.98 -46.51
CA MET A 721 -0.81 30.17 -47.62
C MET A 721 -0.20 31.02 -48.70
N ALA A 722 0.96 30.66 -49.20
CA ALA A 722 1.65 31.30 -50.28
C ALA A 722 2.20 30.29 -51.28
N ILE A 723 2.19 30.63 -52.59
CA ILE A 723 2.78 29.82 -53.63
C ILE A 723 4.12 30.41 -54.03
N LEU A 724 5.18 29.58 -53.99
CA LEU A 724 6.51 29.98 -54.37
C LEU A 724 6.72 29.78 -55.88
N GLN A 725 6.80 30.87 -56.61
CA GLN A 725 7.15 30.87 -58.02
C GLN A 725 8.68 30.93 -58.23
N LYS A 726 9.22 29.88 -58.82
CA LYS A 726 10.64 29.86 -59.18
C LYS A 726 10.84 30.55 -60.52
N ILE A 727 11.58 31.64 -60.53
CA ILE A 727 11.94 32.37 -61.73
C ILE A 727 13.41 32.14 -62.02
N ALA A 728 13.69 31.69 -63.24
CA ALA A 728 15.04 31.56 -63.73
C ALA A 728 15.34 32.62 -64.77
N LYS A 729 16.38 33.40 -64.59
CA LYS A 729 16.93 34.27 -65.65
C LYS A 729 17.97 33.53 -66.42
N PHE A 730 17.70 33.37 -67.72
CA PHE A 730 18.70 32.79 -68.59
C PHE A 730 19.42 33.91 -69.33
N GLN A 731 20.71 33.89 -69.34
CA GLN A 731 21.55 34.74 -70.20
C GLN A 731 22.27 33.84 -71.19
N ILE A 732 21.91 33.91 -72.43
CA ILE A 732 22.57 33.14 -73.48
C ILE A 732 23.60 34.05 -74.12
N ARG A 733 24.84 33.64 -74.12
CA ARG A 733 25.95 34.26 -74.91
C ARG A 733 26.32 33.30 -76.03
N GLY A 734 26.03 33.72 -77.23
CA GLY A 734 26.44 32.98 -78.37
C GLY A 734 27.75 33.60 -78.99
N TYR A 735 28.70 32.76 -79.26
CA TYR A 735 29.89 33.17 -80.01
C TYR A 735 29.82 32.53 -81.38
N VAL A 736 30.01 33.32 -82.40
CA VAL A 736 30.24 32.78 -83.78
C VAL A 736 31.73 32.53 -83.97
N LEU A 737 32.08 31.27 -83.98
CA LEU A 737 33.46 30.87 -84.32
C LEU A 737 33.70 31.02 -85.81
N ASN A 738 34.71 31.77 -86.13
CA ASN A 738 35.10 32.09 -87.51
C ASN A 738 35.77 30.89 -88.20
N TYR A 739 35.28 30.54 -89.36
CA TYR A 739 35.90 29.61 -90.24
C TYR A 739 36.68 30.38 -91.32
N LYS A 740 37.81 30.94 -91.04
CA LYS A 740 38.77 31.63 -91.90
C LYS A 740 39.34 32.94 -91.40
N GLY A 741 39.38 33.17 -90.10
CA GLY A 741 40.15 34.30 -89.54
C GLY A 741 39.44 35.70 -89.57
N PHE A 742 38.12 35.77 -89.69
CA PHE A 742 37.37 36.98 -89.51
C PHE A 742 36.58 36.94 -88.22
N GLU A 743 36.73 37.96 -87.34
CA GLU A 743 35.91 38.18 -86.15
C GLU A 743 34.59 38.80 -86.53
N TRP A 744 33.52 38.18 -86.12
CA TRP A 744 32.18 38.75 -86.24
C TRP A 744 31.82 39.53 -84.95
N PRO A 745 31.05 40.62 -85.04
CA PRO A 745 30.67 41.35 -83.84
C PRO A 745 29.79 40.51 -82.85
N GLU A 746 30.02 40.73 -81.56
CA GLU A 746 29.35 40.04 -80.49
C GLU A 746 27.83 40.38 -80.53
N PHE A 747 26.91 39.38 -80.67
CA PHE A 747 25.46 39.59 -80.61
C PHE A 747 24.97 39.26 -79.22
N LYS A 748 24.38 40.23 -78.57
CA LYS A 748 23.65 40.04 -77.31
C LYS A 748 22.19 39.77 -77.60
N ILE A 749 21.72 38.56 -77.34
CA ILE A 749 20.31 38.19 -77.42
C ILE A 749 19.70 38.34 -76.02
N PHE A 750 18.79 39.25 -75.83
CA PHE A 750 18.01 39.37 -74.62
C PHE A 750 16.76 38.50 -74.71
N GLY A 751 16.64 37.49 -73.83
CA GLY A 751 15.47 36.61 -73.80
C GLY A 751 14.23 37.34 -73.34
N VAL A 752 13.09 37.06 -73.98
CA VAL A 752 11.80 37.58 -73.59
C VAL A 752 11.25 36.85 -72.35
N GLN A 753 10.90 37.57 -71.32
CA GLN A 753 10.15 37.06 -70.16
C GLN A 753 8.80 36.50 -70.61
N LYS A 754 8.47 35.29 -70.26
CA LYS A 754 7.09 34.79 -70.20
C LYS A 754 6.69 34.58 -68.76
#